data_e5084935df3d4d43b198338456418767
#
_entry.id   e5084935df3d4d43b198338456418767
#
_cell.length_a   1.000
_cell.length_b   1.000
_cell.length_c   1.000
_cell.angle_alpha   90.00
_cell.angle_beta   90.00
_cell.angle_gamma   90.00
#
_symmetry.space_group_name_H-M   'P 1'
#
loop_
_entity.id
_entity.type
_entity.pdbx_description
1 polymer ?
#
loop_
_entity_poly.entity_id
_entity_poly.type
_entity_poly.pdbx_seq_one_letter_code
_entity_poly.pdbx_strand_id
1 'polypeptide(L)'
;MSGGSEVVRLNESKRELFENAASLDGIFSPKSVALVHTGLPEAPGADAISTFLNGGFQGTSFVIQPGSSPAPGTRTYARLSDVPCKVDLAVAVTSAEAAPAVVADFVQHNVKGVVLLSPRLGTHDAYSPEAAAQMRSILGSSRTRVIGPGALGVMSPLLGLNATAGLPMAMGGTVAFVCESPLLGRVVLDWSLKHLVGFSSFACVGSMLDVSWANLIDYFGQDPNTRTIALQISSAGNARSLISAAREVSLNKPIIVIKAGLDGHAARAFTWKSRCQSSDSQVLTAALERVGVIEVDGINDLFYTADALSKQPRPRGPRLMLVSNADGPGVLAADSLARAGVELASPSEETRSQVQQLLREENTLDDVLGDGSAENYVAVAKLAVNDPNCDGVLLLLVPWALADPELTAAMLLELRNSSKPILISYLGAADTGSAQEALIRACIPTFSSPEVAGRVFQSMWRYSYELQALYETPVLHAEGDFQTHDFVYQLIVQARSSGRSSLSPEESAEVLARYGIATCGPNVAAVPDRNGVLAKLGLRVDPQFGAVLMFGSVDRGPGVYGDVAIGLPPLNAILARRMLEKSAFYRGLLREYQTGSLRALEEFLVRFSHIASDQPLIEEFEVEGLISPSDVLAISSRCKLHAPHTKSEDLPRPAIRPYPVQYVSPWRMKNGQTVTMRPIRAEDEPLMVKFHEALSDHSVYMRYFQRVKLSTRTAHQRLSRVCFLDYDREFALLAEVRDPHSDDRRIVAVATLVKSPQKSEGEVAVLISDDCQRQGLGKELVRRLIGFARDEGLSRVVASTMFDNFGMSVVFERLGFQLSTDFEEQLVNATLSLDS
;
A
#
# COMPACT_ATOMS: atom_id res chain seq x y z
N MET A 1 -22.54 20.67 -17.19
CA MET A 1 -23.65 20.09 -16.42
C MET A 1 -23.07 19.56 -15.13
N SER A 2 -23.44 20.18 -14.03
CA SER A 2 -22.91 20.00 -12.69
C SER A 2 -23.34 18.67 -12.11
N GLY A 3 -22.43 17.69 -12.06
CA GLY A 3 -22.54 16.52 -11.22
C GLY A 3 -21.80 16.76 -9.91
N GLY A 4 -22.49 17.30 -8.91
CA GLY A 4 -21.95 17.43 -7.58
C GLY A 4 -21.62 16.05 -7.03
N SER A 5 -20.35 15.82 -6.67
CA SER A 5 -19.94 14.67 -5.88
C SER A 5 -20.59 14.79 -4.50
N GLU A 6 -21.66 14.05 -4.25
CA GLU A 6 -22.15 13.78 -2.91
C GLU A 6 -21.05 13.03 -2.13
N VAL A 7 -20.27 13.78 -1.38
CA VAL A 7 -19.34 13.21 -0.40
C VAL A 7 -20.18 12.48 0.64
N VAL A 8 -20.07 11.16 0.62
CA VAL A 8 -20.72 10.27 1.59
C VAL A 8 -20.18 10.61 2.98
N ARG A 9 -20.99 11.22 3.84
CA ARG A 9 -20.65 11.41 5.26
C ARG A 9 -20.60 10.02 5.91
N LEU A 10 -19.43 9.61 6.30
CA LEU A 10 -19.16 8.33 6.98
C LEU A 10 -19.24 8.55 8.51
N ASN A 11 -19.47 7.49 9.28
CA ASN A 11 -19.54 7.52 10.75
C ASN A 11 -18.36 8.25 11.40
N GLU A 12 -18.52 8.77 12.63
CA GLU A 12 -17.53 9.59 13.33
C GLU A 12 -16.15 8.92 13.49
N SER A 13 -16.03 7.61 13.58
CA SER A 13 -14.73 6.91 13.62
C SER A 13 -14.09 6.77 12.24
N LYS A 14 -14.90 6.62 11.20
CA LYS A 14 -14.42 6.89 9.84
C LYS A 14 -14.19 8.38 9.65
N ARG A 15 -14.94 9.22 10.33
CA ARG A 15 -14.72 10.68 10.41
C ARG A 15 -13.42 10.99 11.15
N GLU A 16 -12.98 10.26 12.19
CA GLU A 16 -11.66 10.46 12.82
C GLU A 16 -10.51 9.83 12.03
N LEU A 17 -10.69 8.69 11.34
CA LEU A 17 -9.76 8.23 10.31
C LEU A 17 -9.77 9.18 9.09
N PHE A 18 -10.95 9.70 8.73
CA PHE A 18 -11.13 10.77 7.74
C PHE A 18 -10.73 12.13 8.30
N GLU A 19 -10.88 12.41 9.58
CA GLU A 19 -10.36 13.63 10.22
C GLU A 19 -8.85 13.60 10.37
N ASN A 20 -8.20 12.43 10.42
CA ASN A 20 -6.75 12.31 10.30
C ASN A 20 -6.27 12.47 8.84
N ALA A 21 -7.01 11.98 7.87
CA ALA A 21 -6.79 12.31 6.47
C ALA A 21 -7.25 13.74 6.18
N ALA A 22 -8.41 14.17 6.69
CA ALA A 22 -8.90 15.54 6.66
C ALA A 22 -8.01 16.52 7.45
N SER A 23 -7.23 16.05 8.42
CA SER A 23 -6.23 16.88 9.11
C SER A 23 -5.12 17.36 8.19
N LEU A 24 -4.83 16.66 7.09
CA LEU A 24 -3.87 17.10 6.08
C LEU A 24 -4.48 18.04 5.02
N ASP A 25 -5.80 18.21 5.00
CA ASP A 25 -6.45 19.25 4.17
C ASP A 25 -5.93 20.64 4.48
N GLY A 26 -5.58 20.91 5.75
CA GLY A 26 -4.92 22.15 6.14
C GLY A 26 -3.59 22.39 5.41
N ILE A 27 -2.96 21.34 4.89
CA ILE A 27 -1.68 21.42 4.16
C ILE A 27 -1.89 21.37 2.64
N PHE A 28 -2.68 20.40 2.15
CA PHE A 28 -2.80 20.12 0.71
C PHE A 28 -4.02 20.78 0.05
N SER A 29 -5.04 21.15 0.82
CA SER A 29 -6.28 21.81 0.35
C SER A 29 -6.68 23.01 1.23
N PRO A 30 -5.75 23.89 1.63
CA PRO A 30 -6.05 25.02 2.49
C PRO A 30 -6.96 26.04 1.77
N LYS A 31 -7.78 26.77 2.52
CA LYS A 31 -8.55 27.92 2.02
C LYS A 31 -7.77 29.24 2.19
N SER A 32 -6.84 29.26 3.14
CA SER A 32 -6.01 30.42 3.44
C SER A 32 -4.58 29.99 3.78
N VAL A 33 -3.60 30.71 3.25
CA VAL A 33 -2.16 30.40 3.41
C VAL A 33 -1.42 31.64 3.87
N ALA A 34 -0.56 31.51 4.88
CA ALA A 34 0.35 32.55 5.33
C ALA A 34 1.81 32.16 5.11
N LEU A 35 2.56 32.95 4.38
CA LEU A 35 4.01 32.87 4.30
C LEU A 35 4.61 33.69 5.45
N VAL A 36 5.29 33.03 6.38
CA VAL A 36 5.83 33.66 7.59
C VAL A 36 7.33 33.88 7.47
N HIS A 37 7.70 35.14 7.50
CA HIS A 37 9.09 35.57 7.49
C HIS A 37 9.64 35.60 8.93
N THR A 38 10.56 34.68 9.24
CA THR A 38 11.10 34.54 10.60
C THR A 38 12.29 35.41 10.93
N GLY A 39 12.63 36.35 10.02
CA GLY A 39 13.78 37.27 10.21
C GLY A 39 15.14 36.70 9.88
N LEU A 40 15.21 35.45 9.40
CA LEU A 40 16.47 34.83 8.95
C LEU A 40 16.97 35.47 7.64
N PRO A 41 18.30 35.63 7.46
CA PRO A 41 18.87 36.15 6.20
C PRO A 41 18.54 35.30 4.97
N GLU A 42 18.28 34.04 5.19
CA GLU A 42 17.97 33.03 4.16
C GLU A 42 16.45 32.91 3.90
N ALA A 43 15.63 33.77 4.51
CA ALA A 43 14.18 33.82 4.24
C ALA A 43 13.90 34.14 2.77
N PRO A 44 12.74 33.68 2.24
CA PRO A 44 12.39 33.88 0.84
C PRO A 44 12.50 35.35 0.46
N GLY A 45 13.27 35.67 -0.59
CA GLY A 45 13.45 37.04 -1.11
C GLY A 45 12.15 37.61 -1.67
N ALA A 46 12.16 38.89 -2.02
CA ALA A 46 11.00 39.60 -2.56
C ALA A 46 10.35 38.91 -3.78
N ASP A 47 11.15 38.25 -4.63
CA ASP A 47 10.67 37.53 -5.80
C ASP A 47 9.88 36.29 -5.42
N ALA A 48 10.32 35.55 -4.41
CA ALA A 48 9.62 34.35 -3.90
C ALA A 48 8.29 34.74 -3.23
N ILE A 49 8.28 35.85 -2.47
CA ILE A 49 7.08 36.43 -1.88
C ILE A 49 6.09 36.85 -2.97
N SER A 50 6.60 37.54 -4.01
CA SER A 50 5.79 37.98 -5.16
C SER A 50 5.18 36.78 -5.90
N THR A 51 5.99 35.74 -6.15
CA THR A 51 5.53 34.49 -6.78
C THR A 51 4.47 33.80 -5.93
N PHE A 52 4.65 33.75 -4.62
CA PHE A 52 3.67 33.16 -3.69
C PHE A 52 2.34 33.92 -3.70
N LEU A 53 2.37 35.27 -3.64
CA LEU A 53 1.16 36.11 -3.63
C LEU A 53 0.40 36.09 -4.97
N ASN A 54 1.14 35.94 -6.08
CA ASN A 54 0.60 36.05 -7.43
C ASN A 54 0.52 34.69 -8.16
N GLY A 55 0.83 33.62 -7.48
CA GLY A 55 1.02 32.28 -8.06
C GLY A 55 -0.27 31.53 -8.49
N GLY A 56 -1.43 32.24 -8.54
CA GLY A 56 -2.68 31.62 -9.02
C GLY A 56 -3.43 30.77 -7.99
N PHE A 57 -3.04 30.79 -6.72
CA PHE A 57 -3.76 30.08 -5.65
C PHE A 57 -5.22 30.56 -5.56
N GLN A 58 -6.14 29.62 -5.57
CA GLN A 58 -7.59 29.90 -5.55
C GLN A 58 -8.11 30.37 -4.19
N GLY A 59 -7.31 30.26 -3.11
CA GLY A 59 -7.63 30.75 -1.78
C GLY A 59 -7.03 32.12 -1.48
N THR A 60 -6.97 32.45 -0.19
CA THR A 60 -6.43 33.73 0.26
C THR A 60 -4.99 33.56 0.74
N SER A 61 -4.08 34.40 0.23
CA SER A 61 -2.65 34.37 0.61
C SER A 61 -2.31 35.59 1.46
N PHE A 62 -1.49 35.41 2.48
CA PHE A 62 -0.98 36.44 3.38
C PHE A 62 0.54 36.35 3.52
N VAL A 63 1.17 37.48 3.84
CA VAL A 63 2.59 37.51 4.24
C VAL A 63 2.67 38.07 5.65
N ILE A 64 3.36 37.36 6.52
CA ILE A 64 3.63 37.79 7.89
C ILE A 64 5.10 38.19 7.95
N GLN A 65 5.34 39.47 8.17
CA GLN A 65 6.69 40.07 8.25
C GLN A 65 6.80 40.96 9.48
N PRO A 66 7.56 40.55 10.50
CA PRO A 66 7.78 41.33 11.70
C PRO A 66 8.32 42.74 11.36
N GLY A 67 7.77 43.79 12.01
CA GLY A 67 8.18 45.18 11.77
C GLY A 67 7.51 45.84 10.57
N SER A 68 6.71 45.16 9.78
CA SER A 68 5.90 45.81 8.74
C SER A 68 4.68 46.49 9.36
N SER A 69 4.34 47.69 8.84
CA SER A 69 3.05 48.33 9.18
C SER A 69 2.01 47.89 8.16
N PRO A 70 0.83 47.41 8.59
CA PRO A 70 -0.23 47.03 7.66
C PRO A 70 -0.63 48.27 6.85
N ALA A 71 -0.39 48.23 5.56
CA ALA A 71 -0.89 49.26 4.67
C ALA A 71 -2.28 48.88 4.14
N PRO A 72 -3.25 49.79 4.04
CA PRO A 72 -4.57 49.52 3.49
C PRO A 72 -4.47 48.90 2.09
N GLY A 73 -5.09 47.72 1.89
CA GLY A 73 -5.07 46.99 0.62
C GLY A 73 -3.90 46.05 0.41
N THR A 74 -2.94 45.92 1.36
CA THR A 74 -1.87 44.94 1.32
C THR A 74 -2.28 43.66 2.05
N ARG A 75 -1.73 42.51 1.59
CA ARG A 75 -1.89 41.20 2.26
C ARG A 75 -0.73 40.92 3.21
N THR A 76 -0.02 41.97 3.70
CA THR A 76 1.14 41.86 4.58
C THR A 76 0.80 42.35 5.98
N TYR A 77 1.13 41.58 7.00
CA TYR A 77 0.83 41.82 8.40
C TYR A 77 2.08 41.68 9.25
N ALA A 78 2.13 42.34 10.41
CA ALA A 78 3.26 42.21 11.32
C ALA A 78 3.26 40.90 12.11
N ARG A 79 2.08 40.41 12.45
CA ARG A 79 1.86 39.21 13.24
C ARG A 79 0.72 38.38 12.67
N LEU A 80 0.73 37.09 12.98
CA LEU A 80 -0.35 36.17 12.60
C LEU A 80 -1.69 36.56 13.22
N SER A 81 -1.68 37.10 14.46
CA SER A 81 -2.86 37.63 15.16
C SER A 81 -3.55 38.78 14.43
N ASP A 82 -2.84 39.50 13.56
CA ASP A 82 -3.34 40.66 12.90
C ASP A 82 -4.10 40.31 11.59
N VAL A 83 -4.04 39.04 11.16
CA VAL A 83 -4.74 38.54 9.97
C VAL A 83 -6.24 38.48 10.22
N PRO A 84 -7.09 39.03 9.32
CA PRO A 84 -8.53 39.15 9.55
C PRO A 84 -9.32 37.83 9.49
N CYS A 85 -8.70 36.71 9.13
CA CYS A 85 -9.34 35.40 9.08
C CYS A 85 -8.42 34.29 9.66
N LYS A 86 -8.99 33.14 9.94
CA LYS A 86 -8.19 31.97 10.35
C LYS A 86 -7.28 31.54 9.21
N VAL A 87 -6.02 31.28 9.52
CA VAL A 87 -5.03 30.73 8.60
C VAL A 87 -5.06 29.21 8.67
N ASP A 88 -5.30 28.56 7.52
CA ASP A 88 -5.31 27.09 7.45
C ASP A 88 -3.88 26.55 7.34
N LEU A 89 -3.02 27.17 6.49
CA LEU A 89 -1.65 26.74 6.27
C LEU A 89 -0.66 27.87 6.58
N ALA A 90 0.29 27.62 7.44
CA ALA A 90 1.46 28.49 7.66
C ALA A 90 2.71 27.86 7.01
N VAL A 91 3.43 28.64 6.22
CA VAL A 91 4.69 28.26 5.58
C VAL A 91 5.78 29.12 6.16
N ALA A 92 6.77 28.51 6.80
CA ALA A 92 7.85 29.24 7.47
C ALA A 92 9.22 28.69 7.12
N VAL A 93 10.19 29.57 6.87
CA VAL A 93 11.61 29.22 6.84
C VAL A 93 12.16 29.40 8.24
N THR A 94 12.67 28.34 8.85
CA THR A 94 13.15 28.39 10.24
C THR A 94 14.39 27.54 10.44
N SER A 95 15.26 27.97 11.36
CA SER A 95 16.38 27.15 11.82
C SER A 95 15.89 26.04 12.76
N ALA A 96 16.73 25.02 12.96
CA ALA A 96 16.44 23.92 13.86
C ALA A 96 16.13 24.38 15.30
N GLU A 97 16.83 25.42 15.75
CA GLU A 97 16.73 25.97 17.11
C GLU A 97 15.46 26.78 17.33
N ALA A 98 15.02 27.55 16.32
CA ALA A 98 13.83 28.40 16.40
C ALA A 98 12.53 27.65 16.14
N ALA A 99 12.56 26.49 15.49
CA ALA A 99 11.39 25.73 15.08
C ALA A 99 10.41 25.42 16.22
N PRO A 100 10.81 24.99 17.45
CA PRO A 100 9.87 24.74 18.52
C PRO A 100 9.04 25.96 18.91
N ALA A 101 9.65 27.14 18.98
CA ALA A 101 8.96 28.39 19.31
C ALA A 101 7.97 28.82 18.21
N VAL A 102 8.40 28.66 16.95
CA VAL A 102 7.57 28.97 15.77
C VAL A 102 6.34 28.04 15.72
N VAL A 103 6.53 26.73 15.96
CA VAL A 103 5.44 25.76 16.00
C VAL A 103 4.48 26.05 17.16
N ALA A 104 4.99 26.43 18.34
CA ALA A 104 4.17 26.80 19.49
C ALA A 104 3.25 27.99 19.17
N ASP A 105 3.77 29.02 18.49
CA ASP A 105 2.97 30.17 18.05
C ASP A 105 1.85 29.76 17.09
N PHE A 106 2.15 28.89 16.12
CA PHE A 106 1.13 28.41 15.17
C PHE A 106 0.04 27.56 15.86
N VAL A 107 0.43 26.71 16.82
CA VAL A 107 -0.51 25.94 17.62
C VAL A 107 -1.42 26.87 18.44
N GLN A 108 -0.87 27.90 19.07
CA GLN A 108 -1.63 28.89 19.83
C GLN A 108 -2.69 29.62 18.97
N HIS A 109 -2.40 29.84 17.69
CA HIS A 109 -3.31 30.47 16.73
C HIS A 109 -4.23 29.47 16.00
N ASN A 110 -4.23 28.19 16.38
CA ASN A 110 -5.04 27.12 15.78
C ASN A 110 -4.83 26.97 14.26
N VAL A 111 -3.61 27.13 13.78
CA VAL A 111 -3.23 26.84 12.40
C VAL A 111 -3.34 25.34 12.18
N LYS A 112 -4.05 24.90 11.11
CA LYS A 112 -4.30 23.48 10.87
C LYS A 112 -3.08 22.77 10.31
N GLY A 113 -2.37 23.41 9.35
CA GLY A 113 -1.21 22.84 8.67
C GLY A 113 0.00 23.78 8.74
N VAL A 114 1.16 23.23 8.90
CA VAL A 114 2.44 23.95 8.94
C VAL A 114 3.44 23.27 8.02
N VAL A 115 4.14 24.07 7.22
CA VAL A 115 5.29 23.59 6.42
C VAL A 115 6.53 24.35 6.88
N LEU A 116 7.49 23.61 7.43
CA LEU A 116 8.78 24.15 7.88
C LEU A 116 9.82 23.90 6.79
N LEU A 117 10.10 24.91 6.02
CA LEU A 117 11.05 24.89 4.93
C LEU A 117 12.50 24.89 5.44
N SER A 118 13.39 24.22 4.71
CA SER A 118 14.82 24.29 4.97
C SER A 118 15.36 25.70 4.63
N PRO A 119 16.16 26.32 5.50
CA PRO A 119 16.83 27.60 5.19
C PRO A 119 17.81 27.47 4.03
N ARG A 120 18.44 26.32 3.84
CA ARG A 120 19.39 26.02 2.75
C ARG A 120 19.07 24.72 2.07
N LEU A 121 18.93 24.76 0.74
CA LEU A 121 18.81 23.56 -0.07
C LEU A 121 20.06 22.68 0.06
N GLY A 122 19.85 21.43 0.44
CA GLY A 122 20.93 20.43 0.55
C GLY A 122 21.65 20.35 1.89
N THR A 123 21.28 21.15 2.88
CA THR A 123 21.70 20.96 4.26
C THR A 123 20.63 20.15 4.99
N HIS A 124 20.99 19.00 5.52
CA HIS A 124 20.22 18.37 6.58
C HIS A 124 20.58 19.13 7.86
N ASP A 125 19.84 20.19 8.19
CA ASP A 125 19.89 20.79 9.50
C ASP A 125 19.38 19.73 10.49
N ALA A 126 20.31 19.02 11.09
CA ALA A 126 19.98 17.99 12.06
C ALA A 126 19.39 18.67 13.29
N TYR A 127 18.08 18.54 13.45
CA TYR A 127 17.42 18.94 14.69
C TYR A 127 17.98 18.12 15.85
N SER A 128 18.30 18.81 16.93
CA SER A 128 18.72 18.11 18.14
C SER A 128 17.57 17.20 18.61
N PRO A 129 17.89 16.05 19.24
CA PRO A 129 16.86 15.18 19.82
C PRO A 129 15.92 15.93 20.77
N GLU A 130 16.47 16.92 21.48
CA GLU A 130 15.73 17.76 22.43
C GLU A 130 14.71 18.67 21.72
N ALA A 131 15.12 19.36 20.63
CA ALA A 131 14.21 20.19 19.84
C ALA A 131 13.10 19.33 19.19
N ALA A 132 13.44 18.15 18.69
CA ALA A 132 12.47 17.21 18.16
C ALA A 132 11.48 16.72 19.24
N ALA A 133 11.95 16.39 20.44
CA ALA A 133 11.11 15.99 21.55
C ALA A 133 10.17 17.13 22.01
N GLN A 134 10.69 18.36 22.07
CA GLN A 134 9.91 19.53 22.42
C GLN A 134 8.79 19.79 21.40
N MET A 135 9.07 19.72 20.10
CA MET A 135 8.04 19.87 19.06
C MET A 135 6.98 18.77 19.15
N ARG A 136 7.37 17.50 19.38
CA ARG A 136 6.40 16.41 19.56
C ARG A 136 5.49 16.67 20.77
N SER A 137 6.05 17.18 21.86
CA SER A 137 5.26 17.53 23.06
C SER A 137 4.25 18.64 22.78
N ILE A 138 4.64 19.69 22.03
CA ILE A 138 3.75 20.78 21.64
C ILE A 138 2.61 20.25 20.72
N LEU A 139 2.96 19.41 19.76
CA LEU A 139 2.01 18.87 18.78
C LEU A 139 1.06 17.84 19.38
N GLY A 140 1.52 17.03 20.34
CA GLY A 140 0.73 15.97 20.96
C GLY A 140 -0.56 16.43 21.64
N SER A 141 -0.65 17.72 21.98
CA SER A 141 -1.85 18.36 22.56
C SER A 141 -2.66 19.20 21.56
N SER A 142 -2.28 19.20 20.28
CA SER A 142 -2.86 20.08 19.25
C SER A 142 -3.43 19.28 18.07
N ARG A 143 -4.24 19.96 17.25
CA ARG A 143 -4.71 19.45 15.95
C ARG A 143 -3.86 19.94 14.78
N THR A 144 -2.82 20.70 15.04
CA THR A 144 -1.90 21.22 14.03
C THR A 144 -1.03 20.09 13.48
N ARG A 145 -0.91 19.98 12.15
CA ARG A 145 -0.05 18.99 11.51
C ARG A 145 1.14 19.69 10.86
N VAL A 146 2.30 19.08 10.95
CA VAL A 146 3.57 19.67 10.52
C VAL A 146 4.28 18.82 9.48
N ILE A 147 4.60 19.40 8.32
CA ILE A 147 5.55 18.85 7.35
C ILE A 147 6.91 19.51 7.57
N GLY A 148 7.93 18.70 7.58
CA GLY A 148 9.29 19.11 7.93
C GLY A 148 9.63 18.70 9.39
N PRO A 149 10.61 19.34 9.95
CA PRO A 149 11.48 20.42 9.42
C PRO A 149 12.41 19.96 8.29
N GLY A 150 13.03 20.93 7.62
CA GLY A 150 13.93 20.64 6.51
C GLY A 150 13.23 20.25 5.20
N ALA A 151 11.95 20.61 5.05
CA ALA A 151 11.19 20.38 3.84
C ALA A 151 11.59 21.34 2.70
N LEU A 152 11.42 20.91 1.45
CA LEU A 152 11.40 21.79 0.28
C LEU A 152 10.03 22.48 0.18
N GLY A 153 9.00 21.84 0.68
CA GLY A 153 7.64 22.32 0.68
C GLY A 153 6.66 21.43 -0.07
N VAL A 154 5.47 21.97 -0.28
CA VAL A 154 4.39 21.26 -0.94
C VAL A 154 3.78 22.09 -2.07
N MET A 155 3.26 21.43 -3.10
CA MET A 155 2.45 22.01 -4.15
C MET A 155 1.18 21.20 -4.35
N SER A 156 0.07 21.89 -4.58
CA SER A 156 -1.19 21.32 -5.08
C SER A 156 -1.55 22.05 -6.38
N PRO A 157 -1.02 21.59 -7.53
CA PRO A 157 -1.12 22.33 -8.79
C PRO A 157 -2.55 22.59 -9.24
N LEU A 158 -3.47 21.65 -8.97
CA LEU A 158 -4.89 21.80 -9.31
C LEU A 158 -5.57 22.96 -8.56
N LEU A 159 -5.03 23.36 -7.40
CA LEU A 159 -5.51 24.49 -6.60
C LEU A 159 -4.66 25.76 -6.82
N GLY A 160 -3.61 25.67 -7.61
CA GLY A 160 -2.63 26.74 -7.76
C GLY A 160 -1.77 26.98 -6.51
N LEU A 161 -1.77 26.04 -5.55
CA LEU A 161 -0.98 26.16 -4.32
C LEU A 161 0.48 25.82 -4.57
N ASN A 162 1.38 26.76 -4.29
CA ASN A 162 2.82 26.57 -4.26
C ASN A 162 3.39 27.04 -2.92
N ALA A 163 3.52 26.13 -1.98
CA ALA A 163 4.09 26.37 -0.65
C ALA A 163 5.57 25.95 -0.58
N THR A 164 6.35 26.30 -1.60
CA THR A 164 7.81 26.11 -1.65
C THR A 164 8.53 27.46 -1.66
N ALA A 165 9.84 27.42 -1.50
CA ALA A 165 10.67 28.64 -1.51
C ALA A 165 10.97 29.16 -2.94
N GLY A 166 9.93 29.45 -3.74
CA GLY A 166 10.09 30.11 -5.05
C GLY A 166 10.44 29.19 -6.20
N LEU A 167 10.13 27.88 -6.12
CA LEU A 167 10.25 26.96 -7.24
C LEU A 167 9.13 27.16 -8.26
N PRO A 168 9.35 26.81 -9.56
CA PRO A 168 8.29 26.83 -10.55
C PRO A 168 7.15 25.87 -10.14
N MET A 169 5.91 26.22 -10.51
CA MET A 169 4.76 25.37 -10.25
C MET A 169 4.86 24.08 -11.07
N ALA A 170 4.61 22.95 -10.43
CA ALA A 170 4.47 21.68 -11.11
C ALA A 170 3.22 21.67 -12.01
N MET A 171 3.23 20.85 -13.06
CA MET A 171 2.04 20.65 -13.89
C MET A 171 0.95 19.90 -13.13
N GLY A 172 -0.31 20.27 -13.36
CA GLY A 172 -1.47 19.53 -12.83
C GLY A 172 -1.61 18.14 -13.47
N GLY A 173 -1.90 17.11 -12.66
CA GLY A 173 -2.05 15.73 -13.09
C GLY A 173 -2.67 14.85 -12.03
N THR A 174 -2.38 13.55 -12.08
CA THR A 174 -3.03 12.54 -11.23
C THR A 174 -2.05 11.72 -10.37
N VAL A 175 -0.77 12.08 -10.36
CA VAL A 175 0.26 11.43 -9.55
C VAL A 175 0.50 12.25 -8.28
N ALA A 176 0.38 11.65 -7.10
CA ALA A 176 0.89 12.25 -5.87
C ALA A 176 2.34 11.80 -5.69
N PHE A 177 3.27 12.76 -5.71
CA PHE A 177 4.69 12.48 -5.48
C PHE A 177 5.14 12.97 -4.12
N VAL A 178 5.84 12.10 -3.37
CA VAL A 178 6.41 12.42 -2.07
C VAL A 178 7.86 11.98 -1.98
N CYS A 179 8.73 12.86 -1.51
CA CYS A 179 10.14 12.54 -1.24
C CYS A 179 10.62 13.16 0.08
N GLU A 180 11.68 12.58 0.65
CA GLU A 180 12.35 13.12 1.83
C GLU A 180 13.40 14.18 1.46
N SER A 181 14.10 14.01 0.34
CA SER A 181 15.26 14.82 -0.04
C SER A 181 14.86 16.08 -0.81
N PRO A 182 15.16 17.29 -0.29
CA PRO A 182 14.90 18.56 -0.99
C PRO A 182 15.57 18.66 -2.36
N LEU A 183 16.81 18.19 -2.48
CA LEU A 183 17.54 18.20 -3.76
C LEU A 183 16.92 17.26 -4.76
N LEU A 184 16.52 16.07 -4.33
CA LEU A 184 15.83 15.12 -5.21
C LEU A 184 14.47 15.68 -5.65
N GLY A 185 13.71 16.30 -4.73
CA GLY A 185 12.45 16.94 -5.06
C GLY A 185 12.62 17.98 -6.18
N ARG A 186 13.68 18.80 -6.12
CA ARG A 186 13.98 19.76 -7.18
C ARG A 186 14.32 19.08 -8.51
N VAL A 187 15.19 18.07 -8.49
CA VAL A 187 15.55 17.31 -9.71
C VAL A 187 14.32 16.69 -10.36
N VAL A 188 13.43 16.12 -9.53
CA VAL A 188 12.18 15.52 -9.99
C VAL A 188 11.26 16.57 -10.61
N LEU A 189 11.13 17.75 -9.99
CA LEU A 189 10.32 18.84 -10.54
C LEU A 189 10.81 19.27 -11.91
N ASP A 190 12.13 19.51 -12.05
CA ASP A 190 12.74 19.90 -13.33
C ASP A 190 12.52 18.79 -14.38
N TRP A 191 12.69 17.53 -13.99
CA TRP A 191 12.45 16.37 -14.86
C TRP A 191 10.99 16.29 -15.31
N SER A 192 10.05 16.46 -14.39
CA SER A 192 8.60 16.33 -14.65
C SER A 192 8.09 17.39 -15.63
N LEU A 193 8.59 18.62 -15.51
CA LEU A 193 8.27 19.71 -16.44
C LEU A 193 8.78 19.41 -17.86
N LYS A 194 9.97 18.82 -17.97
CA LYS A 194 10.54 18.43 -19.27
C LYS A 194 9.77 17.26 -19.93
N HIS A 195 9.28 16.31 -19.14
CA HIS A 195 8.62 15.10 -19.62
C HIS A 195 7.10 15.15 -19.57
N LEU A 196 6.53 16.31 -19.27
CA LEU A 196 5.07 16.56 -19.21
C LEU A 196 4.33 15.63 -18.23
N VAL A 197 5.00 15.27 -17.13
CA VAL A 197 4.38 14.49 -16.05
C VAL A 197 3.75 15.46 -15.05
N GLY A 198 2.44 15.35 -14.87
CA GLY A 198 1.68 16.21 -13.97
C GLY A 198 1.40 15.56 -12.62
N PHE A 199 1.28 16.40 -11.59
CA PHE A 199 1.01 15.96 -10.23
C PHE A 199 -0.37 16.42 -9.73
N SER A 200 -1.05 15.56 -8.96
CA SER A 200 -2.15 15.98 -8.09
C SER A 200 -1.62 16.72 -6.88
N SER A 201 -0.52 16.21 -6.32
CA SER A 201 0.25 16.84 -5.25
C SER A 201 1.72 16.49 -5.39
N PHE A 202 2.57 17.46 -5.07
CA PHE A 202 4.02 17.31 -4.99
C PHE A 202 4.44 17.70 -3.57
N ALA A 203 5.10 16.81 -2.85
CA ALA A 203 5.52 17.07 -1.48
C ALA A 203 6.96 16.61 -1.25
N CYS A 204 7.79 17.51 -0.72
CA CYS A 204 9.07 17.14 -0.19
C CYS A 204 9.09 17.43 1.31
N VAL A 205 9.05 16.34 2.10
CA VAL A 205 8.62 16.38 3.49
C VAL A 205 9.75 16.54 4.51
N GLY A 206 11.00 16.40 4.10
CA GLY A 206 12.14 16.51 5.03
C GLY A 206 12.12 15.43 6.11
N SER A 207 12.28 15.81 7.36
CA SER A 207 12.54 14.88 8.50
C SER A 207 11.26 14.28 9.08
N MET A 208 10.13 14.25 8.52
CA MET A 208 8.90 13.54 8.96
C MET A 208 8.72 13.46 10.50
N LEU A 209 8.79 14.61 11.17
CA LEU A 209 8.69 14.69 12.63
C LEU A 209 7.30 14.30 13.15
N ASP A 210 6.27 14.74 12.45
CA ASP A 210 4.85 14.56 12.75
C ASP A 210 4.15 13.75 11.65
N VAL A 211 4.11 14.29 10.42
CA VAL A 211 3.45 13.63 9.30
C VAL A 211 4.31 12.49 8.80
N SER A 212 3.80 11.25 8.91
CA SER A 212 4.49 10.01 8.52
C SER A 212 4.11 9.55 7.11
N TRP A 213 4.83 8.54 6.58
CA TRP A 213 4.47 7.84 5.33
C TRP A 213 3.03 7.34 5.35
N ALA A 214 2.59 6.76 6.47
CA ALA A 214 1.24 6.24 6.62
C ALA A 214 0.19 7.34 6.46
N ASN A 215 0.40 8.51 7.09
CA ASN A 215 -0.52 9.64 6.96
C ASN A 215 -0.64 10.14 5.52
N LEU A 216 0.48 10.20 4.78
CA LEU A 216 0.50 10.66 3.39
C LEU A 216 -0.13 9.64 2.44
N ILE A 217 0.16 8.34 2.63
CA ILE A 217 -0.45 7.27 1.85
C ILE A 217 -1.97 7.24 2.09
N ASP A 218 -2.42 7.32 3.34
CA ASP A 218 -3.84 7.35 3.68
C ASP A 218 -4.53 8.58 3.05
N TYR A 219 -3.91 9.76 3.14
CA TYR A 219 -4.44 10.99 2.57
C TYR A 219 -4.58 10.90 1.05
N PHE A 220 -3.51 10.57 0.33
CA PHE A 220 -3.54 10.45 -1.12
C PHE A 220 -4.34 9.23 -1.60
N GLY A 221 -4.44 8.20 -0.77
CA GLY A 221 -5.32 7.06 -0.98
C GLY A 221 -6.79 7.47 -1.10
N GLN A 222 -7.19 8.50 -0.36
CA GLN A 222 -8.56 9.03 -0.33
C GLN A 222 -8.78 10.21 -1.29
N ASP A 223 -7.72 10.93 -1.70
CA ASP A 223 -7.84 12.07 -2.62
C ASP A 223 -8.39 11.64 -3.99
N PRO A 224 -9.55 12.16 -4.42
CA PRO A 224 -10.16 11.78 -5.70
C PRO A 224 -9.34 12.22 -6.93
N ASN A 225 -8.46 13.20 -6.78
CA ASN A 225 -7.61 13.69 -7.84
C ASN A 225 -6.35 12.82 -8.04
N THR A 226 -5.99 12.02 -7.04
CA THR A 226 -4.84 11.13 -7.08
C THR A 226 -5.23 9.75 -7.59
N ARG A 227 -4.59 9.28 -8.65
CA ARG A 227 -4.76 7.92 -9.19
C ARG A 227 -3.59 7.01 -8.86
N THR A 228 -2.40 7.56 -8.67
CA THR A 228 -1.17 6.82 -8.38
C THR A 228 -0.35 7.58 -7.35
N ILE A 229 0.29 6.87 -6.43
CA ILE A 229 1.17 7.44 -5.42
C ILE A 229 2.60 7.02 -5.73
N ALA A 230 3.51 7.98 -5.88
CA ALA A 230 4.93 7.76 -6.14
C ALA A 230 5.75 8.27 -4.94
N LEU A 231 6.54 7.39 -4.33
CA LEU A 231 7.28 7.67 -3.11
C LEU A 231 8.78 7.47 -3.32
N GLN A 232 9.58 8.38 -2.81
CA GLN A 232 11.01 8.13 -2.60
C GLN A 232 11.25 8.01 -1.11
N ILE A 233 11.67 6.83 -0.67
CA ILE A 233 11.90 6.52 0.74
C ILE A 233 13.37 6.20 1.01
N SER A 234 13.91 6.70 2.13
CA SER A 234 15.24 6.38 2.63
C SER A 234 15.18 5.62 3.97
N SER A 235 14.02 5.58 4.60
CA SER A 235 13.74 4.79 5.79
C SER A 235 12.26 4.40 5.85
N ALA A 236 11.96 3.28 6.46
CA ALA A 236 10.57 2.86 6.68
C ALA A 236 9.84 3.74 7.72
N GLY A 237 10.57 4.49 8.53
CA GLY A 237 10.00 5.18 9.68
C GLY A 237 9.33 4.19 10.65
N ASN A 238 8.04 4.33 10.89
CA ASN A 238 7.25 3.29 11.56
C ASN A 238 6.81 2.27 10.50
N ALA A 239 7.58 1.19 10.37
CA ALA A 239 7.38 0.15 9.35
C ALA A 239 5.97 -0.45 9.38
N ARG A 240 5.43 -0.71 10.57
CA ARG A 240 4.10 -1.29 10.73
C ARG A 240 3.00 -0.35 10.22
N SER A 241 3.06 0.94 10.57
CA SER A 241 2.09 1.93 10.07
C SER A 241 2.20 2.12 8.56
N LEU A 242 3.44 2.10 8.01
CA LEU A 242 3.69 2.17 6.57
C LEU A 242 3.02 1.00 5.84
N ILE A 243 3.26 -0.24 6.30
CA ILE A 243 2.71 -1.45 5.69
C ILE A 243 1.19 -1.50 5.82
N SER A 244 0.65 -1.08 6.96
CA SER A 244 -0.79 -0.98 7.20
C SER A 244 -1.46 -0.01 6.22
N ALA A 245 -0.94 1.21 6.06
CA ALA A 245 -1.48 2.19 5.12
C ALA A 245 -1.33 1.73 3.65
N ALA A 246 -0.16 1.20 3.32
CA ALA A 246 0.11 0.69 1.98
C ALA A 246 -0.83 -0.46 1.60
N ARG A 247 -1.09 -1.39 2.52
CA ARG A 247 -2.01 -2.52 2.32
C ARG A 247 -3.43 -2.07 1.99
N GLU A 248 -3.94 -1.05 2.70
CA GLU A 248 -5.28 -0.54 2.46
C GLU A 248 -5.39 0.19 1.11
N VAL A 249 -4.39 0.99 0.76
CA VAL A 249 -4.44 1.85 -0.41
C VAL A 249 -4.08 1.11 -1.70
N SER A 250 -3.10 0.18 -1.67
CA SER A 250 -2.59 -0.52 -2.85
C SER A 250 -3.65 -1.33 -3.60
N LEU A 251 -4.71 -1.78 -2.92
CA LEU A 251 -5.84 -2.48 -3.54
C LEU A 251 -6.57 -1.61 -4.57
N ASN A 252 -6.61 -0.30 -4.35
CA ASN A 252 -7.38 0.63 -5.15
C ASN A 252 -6.51 1.56 -6.01
N LYS A 253 -5.35 1.98 -5.46
CA LYS A 253 -4.43 2.88 -6.13
C LYS A 253 -3.01 2.31 -6.12
N PRO A 254 -2.31 2.26 -7.25
CA PRO A 254 -0.92 1.84 -7.29
C PRO A 254 -0.05 2.73 -6.41
N ILE A 255 0.82 2.10 -5.62
CA ILE A 255 1.87 2.77 -4.87
C ILE A 255 3.19 2.31 -5.47
N ILE A 256 4.02 3.24 -5.92
CA ILE A 256 5.31 2.96 -6.54
C ILE A 256 6.39 3.59 -5.67
N VAL A 257 7.41 2.82 -5.37
CA VAL A 257 8.48 3.23 -4.46
C VAL A 257 9.84 3.12 -5.14
N ILE A 258 10.65 4.16 -4.97
CA ILE A 258 12.09 4.10 -5.18
C ILE A 258 12.79 4.21 -3.82
N LYS A 259 13.67 3.27 -3.53
CA LYS A 259 14.47 3.28 -2.31
C LYS A 259 15.78 4.02 -2.55
N ALA A 260 16.21 4.83 -1.59
CA ALA A 260 17.47 5.55 -1.66
C ALA A 260 18.32 5.29 -0.41
N GLY A 261 19.57 4.89 -0.61
CA GLY A 261 20.54 4.76 0.47
C GLY A 261 20.38 3.53 1.38
N LEU A 262 19.50 2.61 1.05
CA LEU A 262 19.23 1.40 1.84
C LEU A 262 20.13 0.21 1.44
N ASP A 263 20.73 0.23 0.25
CA ASP A 263 21.61 -0.83 -0.19
C ASP A 263 23.03 -0.63 0.34
N GLY A 264 23.67 -1.72 0.80
CA GLY A 264 24.97 -1.69 1.47
C GLY A 264 26.11 -1.05 0.67
N HIS A 265 25.98 -0.90 -0.66
CA HIS A 265 26.94 -0.18 -1.49
C HIS A 265 26.83 1.34 -1.34
N ALA A 266 25.59 1.87 -1.41
CA ALA A 266 25.31 3.29 -1.20
C ALA A 266 25.58 3.71 0.26
N ALA A 267 25.18 2.88 1.22
CA ALA A 267 25.47 3.12 2.64
C ALA A 267 26.97 3.23 2.91
N ARG A 268 27.80 2.39 2.30
CA ARG A 268 29.28 2.47 2.43
C ARG A 268 29.88 3.70 1.74
N ALA A 269 29.33 4.13 0.60
CA ALA A 269 29.82 5.30 -0.14
C ALA A 269 29.48 6.63 0.55
N PHE A 270 28.37 6.70 1.30
CA PHE A 270 27.83 7.94 1.88
C PHE A 270 27.69 7.93 3.41
N THR A 271 28.26 6.94 4.12
CA THR A 271 28.12 6.75 5.58
C THR A 271 28.56 7.95 6.43
N TRP A 272 29.37 8.84 5.90
CA TRP A 272 29.78 10.03 6.63
C TRP A 272 28.70 11.12 6.73
N LYS A 273 27.60 11.03 5.94
CA LYS A 273 26.50 12.00 5.96
C LYS A 273 25.12 11.41 6.30
N SER A 274 24.90 10.10 6.12
CA SER A 274 23.58 9.52 6.33
C SER A 274 23.47 8.86 7.70
N ARG A 275 22.57 9.36 8.54
CA ARG A 275 22.08 8.69 9.74
C ARG A 275 21.02 7.64 9.37
N CYS A 276 21.12 7.01 8.21
CA CYS A 276 20.23 5.91 7.87
C CYS A 276 20.48 4.75 8.82
N GLN A 277 19.56 4.50 9.73
CA GLN A 277 19.49 3.22 10.41
C GLN A 277 19.29 2.19 9.31
N SER A 278 20.24 1.29 9.14
CA SER A 278 20.16 0.20 8.17
C SER A 278 19.08 -0.79 8.63
N SER A 279 17.83 -0.51 8.27
CA SER A 279 16.89 -1.61 8.14
C SER A 279 17.41 -2.49 7.00
N ASP A 280 17.28 -3.79 7.18
CA ASP A 280 17.65 -4.72 6.11
C ASP A 280 16.82 -4.37 4.86
N SER A 281 17.46 -3.82 3.83
CA SER A 281 16.81 -3.36 2.60
C SER A 281 15.95 -4.46 1.96
N GLN A 282 16.37 -5.72 2.10
CA GLN A 282 15.66 -6.86 1.54
C GLN A 282 14.38 -7.18 2.31
N VAL A 283 14.37 -6.98 3.64
CA VAL A 283 13.15 -7.14 4.45
C VAL A 283 12.13 -6.08 4.11
N LEU A 284 12.57 -4.82 3.95
CA LEU A 284 11.68 -3.74 3.51
C LEU A 284 11.09 -4.01 2.11
N THR A 285 11.92 -4.46 1.15
CA THR A 285 11.44 -4.88 -0.18
C THR A 285 10.36 -5.96 -0.04
N ALA A 286 10.65 -7.03 0.70
CA ALA A 286 9.69 -8.12 0.89
C ALA A 286 8.39 -7.64 1.57
N ALA A 287 8.49 -6.68 2.50
CA ALA A 287 7.32 -6.10 3.16
C ALA A 287 6.47 -5.25 2.23
N LEU A 288 7.10 -4.41 1.41
CA LEU A 288 6.41 -3.57 0.42
C LEU A 288 5.71 -4.42 -0.65
N GLU A 289 6.41 -5.40 -1.22
CA GLU A 289 5.85 -6.33 -2.19
C GLU A 289 4.69 -7.15 -1.59
N ARG A 290 4.80 -7.56 -0.31
CA ARG A 290 3.75 -8.31 0.40
C ARG A 290 2.42 -7.56 0.45
N VAL A 291 2.44 -6.24 0.34
CA VAL A 291 1.25 -5.37 0.36
C VAL A 291 0.95 -4.74 -1.01
N GLY A 292 1.54 -5.24 -2.09
CA GLY A 292 1.25 -4.81 -3.46
C GLY A 292 1.86 -3.47 -3.86
N VAL A 293 2.93 -3.04 -3.18
CA VAL A 293 3.71 -1.85 -3.56
C VAL A 293 4.73 -2.24 -4.61
N ILE A 294 4.82 -1.45 -5.67
CA ILE A 294 5.77 -1.65 -6.78
C ILE A 294 7.09 -0.97 -6.44
N GLU A 295 8.18 -1.73 -6.38
CA GLU A 295 9.53 -1.16 -6.28
C GLU A 295 10.14 -1.00 -7.67
N VAL A 296 10.82 0.14 -7.89
CA VAL A 296 11.53 0.47 -9.13
C VAL A 296 12.94 0.99 -8.84
N ASP A 297 13.85 0.81 -9.81
CA ASP A 297 15.27 1.08 -9.61
C ASP A 297 15.67 2.52 -9.98
N GLY A 298 14.87 3.23 -10.77
CA GLY A 298 15.23 4.54 -11.30
C GLY A 298 14.10 5.56 -11.28
N ILE A 299 14.50 6.85 -11.27
CA ILE A 299 13.56 7.98 -11.30
C ILE A 299 12.67 7.93 -12.55
N ASN A 300 13.24 7.60 -13.70
CA ASN A 300 12.50 7.47 -14.95
C ASN A 300 11.44 6.38 -14.84
N ASP A 301 11.81 5.20 -14.33
CA ASP A 301 10.90 4.07 -14.17
C ASP A 301 9.79 4.39 -13.14
N LEU A 302 10.09 5.17 -12.07
CA LEU A 302 9.10 5.64 -11.10
C LEU A 302 7.98 6.42 -11.77
N PHE A 303 8.33 7.44 -12.55
CA PHE A 303 7.33 8.32 -13.14
C PHE A 303 6.66 7.75 -14.38
N TYR A 304 7.39 7.03 -15.22
CA TYR A 304 6.79 6.35 -16.36
C TYR A 304 5.81 5.26 -15.92
N THR A 305 6.15 4.50 -14.89
CA THR A 305 5.22 3.50 -14.32
C THR A 305 4.01 4.17 -13.67
N ALA A 306 4.23 5.26 -12.91
CA ALA A 306 3.15 6.02 -12.28
C ALA A 306 2.20 6.63 -13.33
N ASP A 307 2.75 7.22 -14.37
CA ASP A 307 1.98 7.83 -15.46
C ASP A 307 1.19 6.76 -16.22
N ALA A 308 1.83 5.66 -16.60
CA ALA A 308 1.19 4.56 -17.32
C ALA A 308 0.06 3.92 -16.52
N LEU A 309 0.27 3.60 -15.23
CA LEU A 309 -0.77 3.02 -14.36
C LEU A 309 -1.92 4.00 -14.08
N SER A 310 -1.67 5.30 -14.15
CA SER A 310 -2.72 6.30 -13.98
C SER A 310 -3.62 6.48 -15.21
N LYS A 311 -3.11 6.14 -16.40
CA LYS A 311 -3.73 6.45 -17.70
C LYS A 311 -4.21 5.20 -18.46
N GLN A 312 -3.53 4.07 -18.29
CA GLN A 312 -3.76 2.85 -19.06
C GLN A 312 -4.46 1.77 -18.22
N PRO A 313 -5.24 0.89 -18.85
CA PRO A 313 -5.80 -0.28 -18.18
C PRO A 313 -4.68 -1.21 -17.70
N ARG A 314 -4.96 -1.99 -16.65
CA ARG A 314 -4.03 -2.98 -16.13
C ARG A 314 -3.94 -4.19 -17.05
N PRO A 315 -2.73 -4.71 -17.37
CA PRO A 315 -2.59 -5.93 -18.13
C PRO A 315 -3.13 -7.14 -17.34
N ARG A 316 -3.72 -8.10 -18.06
CA ARG A 316 -4.27 -9.33 -17.47
C ARG A 316 -3.25 -10.48 -17.43
N GLY A 317 -2.13 -10.34 -18.11
CA GLY A 317 -1.04 -11.29 -18.19
C GLY A 317 0.26 -10.63 -18.59
N PRO A 318 1.36 -11.40 -18.67
CA PRO A 318 2.71 -10.88 -18.92
C PRO A 318 3.04 -10.68 -20.40
N ARG A 319 2.16 -11.10 -21.33
CA ARG A 319 2.46 -11.21 -22.76
C ARG A 319 2.32 -9.86 -23.47
N LEU A 320 3.44 -9.31 -23.93
CA LEU A 320 3.53 -8.04 -24.65
C LEU A 320 3.67 -8.25 -26.14
N MET A 321 2.75 -7.76 -26.95
CA MET A 321 2.84 -7.77 -28.42
C MET A 321 3.65 -6.57 -28.89
N LEU A 322 4.71 -6.82 -29.67
CA LEU A 322 5.50 -5.77 -30.29
C LEU A 322 5.04 -5.56 -31.72
N VAL A 323 4.72 -4.31 -32.07
CA VAL A 323 4.40 -3.87 -33.44
C VAL A 323 5.41 -2.82 -33.85
N SER A 324 6.15 -3.03 -34.94
CA SER A 324 7.17 -2.11 -35.43
C SER A 324 6.92 -1.74 -36.91
N ASN A 325 7.15 -0.48 -37.26
CA ASN A 325 7.16 -0.03 -38.68
C ASN A 325 8.52 -0.16 -39.38
N ALA A 326 9.46 -0.86 -38.76
CA ALA A 326 10.79 -1.10 -39.33
C ALA A 326 11.39 -2.39 -38.78
N ASP A 327 11.83 -3.30 -39.65
CA ASP A 327 12.32 -4.64 -39.29
C ASP A 327 13.56 -4.61 -38.38
N GLY A 328 14.63 -3.94 -38.77
CA GLY A 328 15.88 -3.92 -38.02
C GLY A 328 15.73 -3.40 -36.61
N PRO A 329 15.13 -2.21 -36.37
CA PRO A 329 14.79 -1.71 -35.05
C PRO A 329 13.81 -2.62 -34.28
N GLY A 330 12.85 -3.25 -34.98
CA GLY A 330 11.90 -4.19 -34.38
C GLY A 330 12.60 -5.42 -33.82
N VAL A 331 13.47 -6.06 -34.57
CA VAL A 331 14.28 -7.22 -34.13
C VAL A 331 15.17 -6.86 -32.95
N LEU A 332 15.86 -5.72 -33.00
CA LEU A 332 16.70 -5.25 -31.91
C LEU A 332 15.88 -5.00 -30.63
N ALA A 333 14.69 -4.43 -30.79
CA ALA A 333 13.78 -4.21 -29.65
C ALA A 333 13.29 -5.54 -29.06
N ALA A 334 12.90 -6.50 -29.91
CA ALA A 334 12.48 -7.83 -29.45
C ALA A 334 13.58 -8.54 -28.65
N ASP A 335 14.82 -8.56 -29.19
CA ASP A 335 15.98 -9.13 -28.50
C ASP A 335 16.26 -8.44 -27.14
N SER A 336 16.14 -7.13 -27.11
CA SER A 336 16.38 -6.33 -25.92
C SER A 336 15.32 -6.58 -24.85
N LEU A 337 14.05 -6.63 -25.26
CA LEU A 337 12.92 -6.94 -24.38
C LEU A 337 13.03 -8.36 -23.81
N ALA A 338 13.34 -9.34 -24.66
CA ALA A 338 13.53 -10.74 -24.23
C ALA A 338 14.68 -10.86 -23.22
N ARG A 339 15.82 -10.19 -23.44
CA ARG A 339 16.94 -10.15 -22.48
C ARG A 339 16.55 -9.45 -21.16
N ALA A 340 15.68 -8.47 -21.21
CA ALA A 340 15.12 -7.82 -20.02
C ALA A 340 14.05 -8.68 -19.31
N GLY A 341 13.74 -9.88 -19.82
CA GLY A 341 12.77 -10.80 -19.23
C GLY A 341 11.32 -10.47 -19.55
N VAL A 342 11.08 -9.65 -20.58
CA VAL A 342 9.71 -9.38 -21.07
C VAL A 342 9.25 -10.60 -21.87
N GLU A 343 8.06 -11.11 -21.56
CA GLU A 343 7.44 -12.18 -22.34
C GLU A 343 6.78 -11.59 -23.59
N LEU A 344 7.36 -11.85 -24.75
CA LEU A 344 6.80 -11.41 -26.01
C LEU A 344 5.65 -12.32 -26.45
N ALA A 345 4.54 -11.71 -26.84
CA ALA A 345 3.38 -12.42 -27.37
C ALA A 345 3.58 -12.84 -28.81
N SER A 346 3.21 -14.08 -29.13
CA SER A 346 3.09 -14.53 -30.52
C SER A 346 1.65 -14.34 -30.99
N PRO A 347 1.42 -13.68 -32.15
CA PRO A 347 0.06 -13.45 -32.65
C PRO A 347 -0.67 -14.76 -32.92
N SER A 348 -1.98 -14.74 -32.73
CA SER A 348 -2.85 -15.86 -33.06
C SER A 348 -2.83 -16.11 -34.58
N GLU A 349 -3.20 -17.34 -34.99
CA GLU A 349 -3.25 -17.68 -36.42
C GLU A 349 -4.22 -16.79 -37.20
N GLU A 350 -5.32 -16.40 -36.56
CA GLU A 350 -6.31 -15.49 -37.15
C GLU A 350 -5.68 -14.10 -37.38
N THR A 351 -5.04 -13.52 -36.36
CA THR A 351 -4.36 -12.22 -36.46
C THR A 351 -3.26 -12.27 -37.51
N ARG A 352 -2.47 -13.35 -37.56
CA ARG A 352 -1.40 -13.55 -38.56
C ARG A 352 -1.96 -13.53 -39.96
N SER A 353 -3.04 -14.27 -40.21
CA SER A 353 -3.69 -14.31 -41.53
C SER A 353 -4.24 -12.95 -41.95
N GLN A 354 -4.85 -12.21 -41.01
CA GLN A 354 -5.38 -10.87 -41.30
C GLN A 354 -4.27 -9.86 -41.60
N VAL A 355 -3.16 -9.91 -40.86
CA VAL A 355 -1.97 -9.08 -41.14
C VAL A 355 -1.35 -9.39 -42.50
N GLN A 356 -1.22 -10.69 -42.85
CA GLN A 356 -0.70 -11.09 -44.19
C GLN A 356 -1.60 -10.58 -45.31
N GLN A 357 -2.92 -10.63 -45.16
CA GLN A 357 -3.86 -10.06 -46.12
C GLN A 357 -3.68 -8.55 -46.28
N LEU A 358 -3.47 -7.84 -45.17
CA LEU A 358 -3.27 -6.40 -45.14
C LEU A 358 -1.96 -6.00 -45.87
N LEU A 359 -0.85 -6.68 -45.56
CA LEU A 359 0.47 -6.29 -45.99
C LEU A 359 0.84 -6.85 -47.40
N ARG A 360 0.10 -7.80 -47.92
CA ARG A 360 0.30 -8.43 -49.25
C ARG A 360 1.69 -9.00 -49.53
N GLU A 361 2.53 -9.11 -48.53
CA GLU A 361 3.86 -9.67 -48.58
C GLU A 361 4.04 -10.70 -47.44
N GLU A 362 4.90 -11.72 -47.68
CA GLU A 362 5.27 -12.71 -46.69
C GLU A 362 6.20 -12.09 -45.62
N ASN A 363 5.63 -11.47 -44.62
CA ASN A 363 6.39 -11.05 -43.42
C ASN A 363 6.64 -12.27 -42.54
N THR A 364 7.89 -12.71 -42.46
CA THR A 364 8.31 -13.96 -41.79
C THR A 364 8.64 -13.80 -40.30
N LEU A 365 8.51 -12.62 -39.74
CA LEU A 365 8.80 -12.37 -38.30
C LEU A 365 7.53 -12.54 -37.48
N ASP A 366 7.50 -13.63 -36.70
CA ASP A 366 6.36 -14.02 -35.89
C ASP A 366 6.02 -13.04 -34.78
N ASP A 367 7.01 -12.28 -34.25
CA ASP A 367 6.86 -11.43 -33.05
C ASP A 367 6.92 -9.93 -33.37
N VAL A 368 7.24 -9.54 -34.59
CA VAL A 368 7.39 -8.16 -35.08
C VAL A 368 6.50 -7.96 -36.27
N LEU A 369 5.50 -7.12 -36.16
CA LEU A 369 4.54 -6.80 -37.20
C LEU A 369 4.73 -5.34 -37.61
N GLY A 370 4.87 -5.04 -38.93
CA GLY A 370 4.98 -3.66 -39.36
C GLY A 370 4.98 -3.45 -40.85
N ASP A 371 4.63 -2.23 -41.23
CA ASP A 371 4.69 -1.69 -42.60
C ASP A 371 4.96 -0.17 -42.51
N GLY A 372 5.63 0.39 -43.49
CA GLY A 372 5.97 1.81 -43.53
C GLY A 372 4.79 2.78 -43.69
N SER A 373 3.60 2.33 -44.07
CA SER A 373 2.42 3.22 -44.18
C SER A 373 1.73 3.45 -42.83
N ALA A 374 1.23 4.67 -42.60
CA ALA A 374 0.49 5.02 -41.38
C ALA A 374 -0.78 4.19 -41.26
N GLU A 375 -1.50 4.01 -42.36
CA GLU A 375 -2.77 3.30 -42.38
C GLU A 375 -2.60 1.82 -42.03
N ASN A 376 -1.63 1.15 -42.68
CA ASN A 376 -1.35 -0.26 -42.41
C ASN A 376 -0.81 -0.46 -41.00
N TYR A 377 0.08 0.39 -40.52
CA TYR A 377 0.60 0.33 -39.18
C TYR A 377 -0.52 0.41 -38.13
N VAL A 378 -1.41 1.38 -38.25
CA VAL A 378 -2.56 1.53 -37.33
C VAL A 378 -3.55 0.37 -37.45
N ALA A 379 -3.76 -0.17 -38.67
CA ALA A 379 -4.60 -1.35 -38.87
C ALA A 379 -4.00 -2.59 -38.14
N VAL A 380 -2.70 -2.82 -38.26
CA VAL A 380 -1.99 -3.90 -37.56
C VAL A 380 -2.05 -3.67 -36.05
N ALA A 381 -1.86 -2.43 -35.56
CA ALA A 381 -2.00 -2.11 -34.15
C ALA A 381 -3.40 -2.44 -33.59
N LYS A 382 -4.46 -2.18 -34.34
CA LYS A 382 -5.85 -2.56 -34.01
C LYS A 382 -6.02 -4.08 -33.92
N LEU A 383 -5.43 -4.83 -34.82
CA LEU A 383 -5.47 -6.30 -34.80
C LEU A 383 -4.72 -6.83 -33.57
N ALA A 384 -3.52 -6.31 -33.29
CA ALA A 384 -2.71 -6.68 -32.13
C ALA A 384 -3.43 -6.44 -30.78
N VAL A 385 -4.11 -5.30 -30.64
CA VAL A 385 -4.91 -4.98 -29.44
C VAL A 385 -6.03 -6.00 -29.21
N ASN A 386 -6.64 -6.50 -30.28
CA ASN A 386 -7.76 -7.45 -30.19
C ASN A 386 -7.29 -8.92 -30.12
N ASP A 387 -6.01 -9.22 -30.32
CA ASP A 387 -5.48 -10.58 -30.31
C ASP A 387 -5.63 -11.25 -28.94
N PRO A 388 -6.17 -12.49 -28.84
CA PRO A 388 -6.34 -13.18 -27.57
C PRO A 388 -5.03 -13.59 -26.88
N ASN A 389 -3.93 -13.67 -27.65
CA ASN A 389 -2.63 -14.09 -27.14
C ASN A 389 -1.82 -12.97 -26.51
N CYS A 390 -2.27 -11.71 -26.55
CA CYS A 390 -1.55 -10.61 -25.96
C CYS A 390 -2.31 -9.96 -24.79
N ASP A 391 -1.56 -9.42 -23.83
CA ASP A 391 -2.08 -8.76 -22.64
C ASP A 391 -1.78 -7.26 -22.65
N GLY A 392 -0.94 -6.81 -23.59
CA GLY A 392 -0.64 -5.40 -23.87
C GLY A 392 0.13 -5.25 -25.18
N VAL A 393 0.17 -4.05 -25.72
CA VAL A 393 0.79 -3.76 -27.02
C VAL A 393 1.84 -2.67 -26.85
N LEU A 394 3.04 -2.94 -27.37
CA LEU A 394 4.11 -1.96 -27.56
C LEU A 394 4.21 -1.60 -29.04
N LEU A 395 3.93 -0.34 -29.34
CA LEU A 395 4.07 0.23 -30.67
C LEU A 395 5.45 0.88 -30.78
N LEU A 396 6.34 0.32 -31.60
CA LEU A 396 7.64 0.88 -31.90
C LEU A 396 7.54 1.71 -33.17
N LEU A 397 7.76 3.01 -33.04
CA LEU A 397 7.69 3.96 -34.13
C LEU A 397 9.09 4.48 -34.49
N VAL A 398 9.53 4.21 -35.71
CA VAL A 398 10.74 4.78 -36.29
C VAL A 398 10.32 5.91 -37.23
N PRO A 399 10.49 7.19 -36.84
CA PRO A 399 9.93 8.33 -37.59
C PRO A 399 10.42 8.42 -39.06
N TRP A 400 11.64 7.99 -39.29
CA TRP A 400 12.24 7.98 -40.66
C TRP A 400 11.55 7.01 -41.61
N ALA A 401 10.85 6.00 -41.09
CA ALA A 401 10.08 5.04 -41.87
C ALA A 401 8.61 5.42 -42.01
N LEU A 402 8.18 6.55 -41.42
CA LEU A 402 6.83 7.09 -41.55
C LEU A 402 6.80 8.23 -42.54
N ALA A 403 5.81 8.21 -43.44
CA ALA A 403 5.57 9.33 -44.35
C ALA A 403 5.10 10.58 -43.59
N ASP A 404 4.28 10.38 -42.54
CA ASP A 404 3.72 11.45 -41.70
C ASP A 404 3.57 10.98 -40.25
N PRO A 405 4.48 11.31 -39.32
CA PRO A 405 4.40 10.96 -37.91
C PRO A 405 3.19 11.58 -37.20
N GLU A 406 2.74 12.76 -37.59
CA GLU A 406 1.59 13.44 -37.00
C GLU A 406 0.28 12.76 -37.39
N LEU A 407 0.15 12.37 -38.64
CA LEU A 407 -0.99 11.60 -39.12
C LEU A 407 -1.07 10.25 -38.41
N THR A 408 0.05 9.55 -38.28
CA THR A 408 0.10 8.27 -37.54
C THR A 408 -0.34 8.45 -36.10
N ALA A 409 0.16 9.46 -35.39
CA ALA A 409 -0.25 9.77 -34.03
C ALA A 409 -1.75 10.09 -33.95
N ALA A 410 -2.26 10.92 -34.87
CA ALA A 410 -3.69 11.26 -34.92
C ALA A 410 -4.59 10.03 -35.11
N MET A 411 -4.20 9.10 -35.96
CA MET A 411 -4.93 7.84 -36.18
C MET A 411 -4.82 6.89 -34.98
N LEU A 412 -3.70 6.84 -34.28
CA LEU A 412 -3.53 6.04 -33.05
C LEU A 412 -4.41 6.53 -31.89
N LEU A 413 -4.91 7.77 -31.90
CA LEU A 413 -5.87 8.27 -30.92
C LEU A 413 -7.16 7.44 -30.85
N GLU A 414 -7.51 6.71 -31.90
CA GLU A 414 -8.66 5.81 -31.90
C GLU A 414 -8.51 4.67 -30.87
N LEU A 415 -7.28 4.31 -30.53
CA LEU A 415 -6.94 3.25 -29.59
C LEU A 415 -6.98 3.69 -28.11
N ARG A 416 -7.22 4.97 -27.82
CA ARG A 416 -7.19 5.54 -26.47
C ARG A 416 -8.10 4.85 -25.44
N ASN A 417 -9.17 4.21 -25.90
CA ASN A 417 -10.15 3.50 -25.06
C ASN A 417 -9.97 1.97 -25.12
N SER A 418 -8.78 1.50 -25.45
CA SER A 418 -8.47 0.07 -25.49
C SER A 418 -8.69 -0.58 -24.12
N SER A 419 -9.11 -1.85 -24.12
CA SER A 419 -9.19 -2.68 -22.92
C SER A 419 -7.85 -3.25 -22.48
N LYS A 420 -6.80 -3.13 -23.30
CA LYS A 420 -5.41 -3.53 -23.01
C LYS A 420 -4.51 -2.31 -23.02
N PRO A 421 -3.45 -2.28 -22.22
CA PRO A 421 -2.50 -1.18 -22.23
C PRO A 421 -1.79 -1.06 -23.57
N ILE A 422 -1.66 0.19 -24.01
CA ILE A 422 -0.93 0.56 -25.22
C ILE A 422 0.20 1.48 -24.80
N LEU A 423 1.41 1.09 -25.15
CA LEU A 423 2.63 1.81 -24.90
C LEU A 423 3.28 2.16 -26.24
N ILE A 424 3.81 3.35 -26.38
CA ILE A 424 4.47 3.78 -27.62
C ILE A 424 5.92 4.12 -27.35
N SER A 425 6.82 3.61 -28.18
CA SER A 425 8.23 3.99 -28.15
C SER A 425 8.62 4.63 -29.47
N TYR A 426 9.13 5.86 -29.42
CA TYR A 426 9.75 6.51 -30.58
C TYR A 426 11.25 6.22 -30.56
N LEU A 427 11.76 5.65 -31.66
CA LEU A 427 13.18 5.35 -31.82
C LEU A 427 13.78 6.28 -32.90
N GLY A 428 14.59 7.25 -32.44
CA GLY A 428 15.23 8.24 -33.28
C GLY A 428 14.94 9.69 -32.86
N ALA A 429 15.73 10.62 -33.39
CA ALA A 429 15.73 12.03 -32.98
C ALA A 429 15.00 12.96 -33.98
N ALA A 430 14.03 12.44 -34.73
CA ALA A 430 13.20 13.28 -35.59
C ALA A 430 12.33 14.21 -34.75
N ASP A 431 11.94 15.35 -35.31
CA ASP A 431 11.03 16.29 -34.65
C ASP A 431 9.60 15.72 -34.60
N THR A 432 9.36 14.93 -33.58
CA THR A 432 8.07 14.28 -33.28
C THR A 432 7.39 14.85 -32.04
N GLY A 433 7.86 16.01 -31.57
CA GLY A 433 7.38 16.58 -30.29
C GLY A 433 5.88 16.84 -30.26
N SER A 434 5.30 17.37 -31.34
CA SER A 434 3.86 17.60 -31.47
C SER A 434 3.05 16.30 -31.48
N ALA A 435 3.53 15.27 -32.19
CA ALA A 435 2.91 13.95 -32.24
C ALA A 435 2.93 13.26 -30.87
N GLN A 436 4.08 13.29 -30.18
CA GLN A 436 4.20 12.74 -28.82
C GLN A 436 3.29 13.48 -27.83
N GLU A 437 3.25 14.79 -27.87
CA GLU A 437 2.40 15.60 -27.00
C GLU A 437 0.91 15.30 -27.19
N ALA A 438 0.47 15.12 -28.43
CA ALA A 438 -0.91 14.73 -28.74
C ALA A 438 -1.26 13.36 -28.13
N LEU A 439 -0.38 12.36 -28.24
CA LEU A 439 -0.57 11.02 -27.65
C LEU A 439 -0.61 11.07 -26.11
N ILE A 440 0.34 11.80 -25.49
CA ILE A 440 0.39 11.97 -24.03
C ILE A 440 -0.90 12.63 -23.50
N ARG A 441 -1.39 13.67 -24.16
CA ARG A 441 -2.66 14.33 -23.83
C ARG A 441 -3.86 13.40 -24.00
N ALA A 442 -3.80 12.46 -24.91
CA ALA A 442 -4.82 11.42 -25.14
C ALA A 442 -4.68 10.23 -24.15
N CYS A 443 -3.84 10.33 -23.14
CA CYS A 443 -3.55 9.29 -22.17
C CYS A 443 -2.83 8.05 -22.74
N ILE A 444 -2.13 8.17 -23.87
CA ILE A 444 -1.28 7.12 -24.42
C ILE A 444 0.18 7.48 -24.08
N PRO A 445 0.84 6.72 -23.20
CA PRO A 445 2.20 7.04 -22.76
C PRO A 445 3.22 6.78 -23.85
N THR A 446 4.18 7.67 -23.98
CA THR A 446 5.29 7.58 -24.93
C THR A 446 6.63 7.45 -24.22
N PHE A 447 7.53 6.66 -24.77
CA PHE A 447 8.83 6.32 -24.19
C PHE A 447 9.95 6.58 -25.19
N SER A 448 11.13 6.91 -24.65
CA SER A 448 12.34 7.14 -25.46
C SER A 448 13.01 5.86 -25.93
N SER A 449 12.69 4.71 -25.34
CA SER A 449 13.23 3.42 -25.75
C SER A 449 12.25 2.27 -25.46
N PRO A 450 12.27 1.19 -26.28
CA PRO A 450 11.42 0.02 -26.07
C PRO A 450 11.73 -0.70 -24.75
N GLU A 451 12.97 -0.68 -24.24
CA GLU A 451 13.35 -1.32 -22.99
C GLU A 451 12.66 -0.64 -21.79
N VAL A 452 12.57 0.69 -21.82
CA VAL A 452 11.85 1.44 -20.77
C VAL A 452 10.37 1.08 -20.81
N ALA A 453 9.76 1.06 -21.99
CA ALA A 453 8.37 0.67 -22.16
C ALA A 453 8.12 -0.77 -21.66
N GLY A 454 9.02 -1.70 -21.98
CA GLY A 454 8.96 -3.09 -21.53
C GLY A 454 9.03 -3.23 -20.00
N ARG A 455 9.97 -2.51 -19.34
CA ARG A 455 10.04 -2.50 -17.86
C ARG A 455 8.78 -1.90 -17.23
N VAL A 456 8.24 -0.84 -17.81
CA VAL A 456 6.97 -0.25 -17.37
C VAL A 456 5.83 -1.26 -17.49
N PHE A 457 5.72 -1.96 -18.62
CA PHE A 457 4.74 -3.02 -18.80
C PHE A 457 4.89 -4.14 -17.77
N GLN A 458 6.11 -4.60 -17.51
CA GLN A 458 6.39 -5.61 -16.49
C GLN A 458 5.95 -5.10 -15.09
N SER A 459 6.22 -3.84 -14.76
CA SER A 459 5.80 -3.25 -13.49
C SER A 459 4.28 -3.16 -13.39
N MET A 460 3.58 -2.82 -14.49
CA MET A 460 2.11 -2.83 -14.56
C MET A 460 1.54 -4.24 -14.37
N TRP A 461 2.13 -5.24 -15.02
CA TRP A 461 1.75 -6.64 -14.87
C TRP A 461 2.04 -7.15 -13.47
N ARG A 462 3.23 -6.87 -12.93
CA ARG A 462 3.61 -7.24 -11.57
C ARG A 462 2.60 -6.73 -10.55
N TYR A 463 2.16 -5.48 -10.68
CA TYR A 463 1.11 -4.93 -9.83
C TYR A 463 -0.19 -5.74 -9.91
N SER A 464 -0.67 -6.06 -11.11
CA SER A 464 -1.88 -6.87 -11.30
C SER A 464 -1.73 -8.27 -10.69
N TYR A 465 -0.57 -8.89 -10.86
CA TYR A 465 -0.25 -10.20 -10.33
C TYR A 465 -0.15 -10.20 -8.80
N GLU A 466 0.48 -9.19 -8.21
CA GLU A 466 0.61 -9.07 -6.76
C GLU A 466 -0.73 -8.79 -6.08
N LEU A 467 -1.59 -8.03 -6.71
CA LEU A 467 -2.94 -7.83 -6.20
C LEU A 467 -3.72 -9.15 -6.07
N GLN A 468 -3.61 -10.07 -7.02
CA GLN A 468 -4.31 -11.36 -6.95
C GLN A 468 -3.97 -12.15 -5.68
N ALA A 469 -2.71 -12.10 -5.21
CA ALA A 469 -2.32 -12.79 -3.97
C ALA A 469 -2.88 -12.14 -2.71
N LEU A 470 -3.21 -10.87 -2.75
CA LEU A 470 -3.83 -10.19 -1.62
C LEU A 470 -5.29 -10.62 -1.42
N TYR A 471 -5.95 -11.11 -2.48
CA TYR A 471 -7.33 -11.59 -2.42
C TYR A 471 -7.50 -12.97 -1.78
N GLU A 472 -6.43 -13.67 -1.43
CA GLU A 472 -6.49 -14.94 -0.69
C GLU A 472 -6.01 -14.74 0.75
N THR A 473 -6.92 -14.92 1.71
CA THR A 473 -6.57 -14.85 3.13
C THR A 473 -5.75 -16.08 3.53
N PRO A 474 -4.52 -15.92 4.03
CA PRO A 474 -3.77 -17.04 4.60
C PRO A 474 -4.52 -17.60 5.81
N VAL A 475 -5.07 -18.79 5.70
CA VAL A 475 -5.75 -19.47 6.80
C VAL A 475 -4.74 -20.33 7.53
N LEU A 476 -4.51 -20.05 8.80
CA LEU A 476 -3.48 -20.69 9.60
C LEU A 476 -3.77 -22.16 9.90
N HIS A 477 -5.04 -22.58 10.03
CA HIS A 477 -5.40 -23.98 10.31
C HIS A 477 -6.79 -24.30 9.82
N ALA A 478 -7.04 -25.62 9.54
CA ALA A 478 -8.38 -26.13 9.49
C ALA A 478 -9.06 -25.92 10.86
N GLU A 479 -10.34 -25.61 10.87
CA GLU A 479 -11.13 -25.39 12.09
C GLU A 479 -10.91 -26.52 13.10
N GLY A 480 -10.11 -26.27 14.17
CA GLY A 480 -9.94 -27.25 15.28
C GLY A 480 -8.54 -27.44 15.85
N ASP A 481 -7.48 -26.84 15.31
CA ASP A 481 -6.10 -27.20 15.72
C ASP A 481 -5.48 -26.28 16.80
N PHE A 482 -6.31 -25.79 17.74
CA PHE A 482 -5.81 -25.08 18.93
C PHE A 482 -4.91 -25.97 19.81
N GLN A 483 -5.04 -27.30 19.75
CA GLN A 483 -4.23 -28.22 20.54
C GLN A 483 -2.76 -28.18 20.16
N THR A 484 -2.46 -28.02 18.86
CA THR A 484 -1.08 -27.90 18.37
C THR A 484 -0.41 -26.63 18.87
N HIS A 485 -1.10 -25.47 18.75
CA HIS A 485 -0.58 -24.18 19.24
C HIS A 485 -0.26 -24.25 20.74
N ASP A 486 -1.20 -24.70 21.55
CA ASP A 486 -1.03 -24.76 23.02
C ASP A 486 0.07 -25.73 23.42
N PHE A 487 0.15 -26.89 22.79
CA PHE A 487 1.22 -27.86 23.07
C PHE A 487 2.61 -27.27 22.82
N VAL A 488 2.82 -26.67 21.63
CA VAL A 488 4.11 -26.10 21.24
C VAL A 488 4.44 -24.89 22.12
N TYR A 489 3.46 -24.05 22.42
CA TYR A 489 3.64 -22.92 23.34
C TYR A 489 4.10 -23.39 24.73
N GLN A 490 3.46 -24.42 25.30
CA GLN A 490 3.85 -24.96 26.59
C GLN A 490 5.25 -25.59 26.56
N LEU A 491 5.63 -26.29 25.49
CA LEU A 491 6.97 -26.80 25.29
C LEU A 491 8.04 -25.70 25.35
N ILE A 492 7.77 -24.58 24.64
CA ILE A 492 8.67 -23.42 24.60
C ILE A 492 8.73 -22.74 25.98
N VAL A 493 7.60 -22.55 26.65
CA VAL A 493 7.55 -21.96 28.00
C VAL A 493 8.30 -22.81 29.00
N GLN A 494 8.18 -24.13 28.95
CA GLN A 494 8.91 -25.08 29.81
C GLN A 494 10.42 -24.98 29.56
N ALA A 495 10.86 -24.93 28.32
CA ALA A 495 12.28 -24.76 27.99
C ALA A 495 12.82 -23.42 28.56
N ARG A 496 12.09 -22.32 28.38
CA ARG A 496 12.48 -21.00 28.90
C ARG A 496 12.48 -20.95 30.44
N SER A 497 11.50 -21.58 31.09
CA SER A 497 11.42 -21.62 32.57
C SER A 497 12.57 -22.43 33.19
N SER A 498 13.12 -23.40 32.46
CA SER A 498 14.34 -24.10 32.86
C SER A 498 15.65 -23.36 32.54
N GLY A 499 15.57 -22.10 32.13
CA GLY A 499 16.71 -21.23 31.82
C GLY A 499 17.35 -21.49 30.44
N ARG A 500 16.75 -22.31 29.59
CA ARG A 500 17.27 -22.58 28.24
C ARG A 500 16.87 -21.49 27.27
N SER A 501 17.77 -21.13 26.37
CA SER A 501 17.57 -20.19 25.24
C SER A 501 17.45 -20.92 23.89
N SER A 502 17.32 -22.23 23.90
CA SER A 502 17.14 -23.05 22.69
C SER A 502 16.38 -24.33 23.01
N LEU A 503 15.68 -24.85 22.02
CA LEU A 503 15.12 -26.19 22.05
C LEU A 503 16.21 -27.24 21.71
N SER A 504 16.03 -28.49 22.19
CA SER A 504 16.85 -29.61 21.72
C SER A 504 16.51 -29.95 20.26
N PRO A 505 17.37 -30.71 19.56
CA PRO A 505 17.05 -31.20 18.20
C PRO A 505 15.74 -31.98 18.15
N GLU A 506 15.47 -32.82 19.17
CA GLU A 506 14.27 -33.61 19.29
C GLU A 506 13.03 -32.74 19.52
N GLU A 507 13.11 -31.76 20.41
CA GLU A 507 12.04 -30.75 20.64
C GLU A 507 11.78 -29.93 19.40
N SER A 508 12.82 -29.52 18.66
CA SER A 508 12.70 -28.78 17.40
C SER A 508 12.02 -29.62 16.31
N ALA A 509 12.35 -30.90 16.22
CA ALA A 509 11.70 -31.84 15.29
C ALA A 509 10.22 -32.07 15.68
N GLU A 510 9.91 -32.18 16.99
CA GLU A 510 8.54 -32.31 17.48
C GLU A 510 7.69 -31.06 17.11
N VAL A 511 8.26 -29.84 17.24
CA VAL A 511 7.58 -28.61 16.77
C VAL A 511 7.24 -28.71 15.29
N LEU A 512 8.20 -29.10 14.44
CA LEU A 512 7.98 -29.26 13.00
C LEU A 512 6.89 -30.29 12.70
N ALA A 513 6.97 -31.45 13.35
CA ALA A 513 6.01 -32.56 13.18
C ALA A 513 4.58 -32.13 13.55
N ARG A 514 4.39 -31.36 14.63
CA ARG A 514 3.09 -30.83 15.07
C ARG A 514 2.45 -29.92 14.04
N TYR A 515 3.27 -29.14 13.32
CA TYR A 515 2.80 -28.32 12.21
C TYR A 515 2.72 -29.08 10.87
N GLY A 516 2.81 -30.44 10.91
CA GLY A 516 2.66 -31.29 9.75
C GLY A 516 3.85 -31.28 8.79
N ILE A 517 5.03 -30.85 9.27
CA ILE A 517 6.27 -30.86 8.50
C ILE A 517 6.98 -32.21 8.76
N ALA A 518 7.24 -32.96 7.69
CA ALA A 518 7.91 -34.24 7.79
C ALA A 518 9.36 -34.07 8.25
N THR A 519 9.79 -34.88 9.25
CA THR A 519 11.14 -34.89 9.81
C THR A 519 11.78 -36.26 9.76
N CYS A 520 13.10 -36.37 9.63
CA CYS A 520 13.84 -37.61 9.61
C CYS A 520 13.93 -38.31 10.98
N GLY A 521 13.45 -37.72 12.08
CA GLY A 521 13.73 -38.24 13.42
C GLY A 521 15.22 -38.16 13.80
N PRO A 522 15.62 -38.56 15.01
CA PRO A 522 17.00 -38.42 15.49
C PRO A 522 18.04 -39.30 14.78
N ASN A 523 17.66 -40.26 13.95
CA ASN A 523 18.56 -41.13 13.20
C ASN A 523 18.75 -40.63 11.74
N VAL A 524 19.65 -39.68 11.54
CA VAL A 524 20.07 -39.16 10.23
C VAL A 524 20.66 -40.20 9.29
N ALA A 525 20.99 -41.41 9.82
CA ALA A 525 21.50 -42.56 9.04
C ALA A 525 20.46 -43.21 8.13
N ALA A 526 19.18 -42.91 8.25
CA ALA A 526 18.08 -43.51 7.50
C ALA A 526 17.47 -42.58 6.46
N VAL A 527 18.20 -41.64 5.86
CA VAL A 527 17.71 -40.85 4.71
C VAL A 527 17.60 -41.79 3.51
N PRO A 528 16.40 -42.11 3.04
CA PRO A 528 16.20 -43.22 2.08
C PRO A 528 16.73 -42.93 0.67
N ASP A 529 16.97 -41.71 0.30
CA ASP A 529 17.44 -41.38 -1.05
C ASP A 529 18.37 -40.16 -1.03
N ARG A 530 19.63 -40.37 -1.45
CA ARG A 530 20.64 -39.29 -1.51
C ARG A 530 20.52 -38.42 -2.77
N ASN A 531 19.48 -38.58 -3.58
CA ASN A 531 19.34 -37.90 -4.86
C ASN A 531 18.56 -36.56 -4.74
N GLY A 532 18.36 -36.03 -3.54
CA GLY A 532 17.68 -34.74 -3.33
C GLY A 532 18.64 -33.55 -3.27
N VAL A 533 18.09 -32.34 -3.48
CA VAL A 533 18.80 -31.07 -3.35
C VAL A 533 18.54 -30.48 -1.97
N LEU A 534 19.61 -30.00 -1.30
CA LEU A 534 19.50 -29.38 0.00
C LEU A 534 19.10 -27.91 -0.11
N ALA A 535 18.06 -27.55 0.63
CA ALA A 535 17.63 -26.18 0.82
C ALA A 535 17.68 -25.76 2.29
N LYS A 536 17.90 -24.50 2.55
CA LYS A 536 17.86 -23.92 3.87
C LYS A 536 16.65 -23.02 4.01
N LEU A 537 15.87 -23.27 5.06
CA LEU A 537 14.74 -22.44 5.46
C LEU A 537 15.04 -21.83 6.82
N GLY A 538 14.62 -20.60 7.03
CA GLY A 538 14.83 -19.91 8.30
C GLY A 538 13.70 -19.00 8.64
N LEU A 539 13.55 -18.83 9.94
CA LEU A 539 12.79 -17.78 10.58
C LEU A 539 13.74 -16.96 11.42
N ARG A 540 13.68 -15.65 11.32
CA ARG A 540 14.33 -14.72 12.25
C ARG A 540 13.38 -13.59 12.62
N VAL A 541 13.63 -12.94 13.74
CA VAL A 541 12.86 -11.77 14.16
C VAL A 541 13.60 -10.50 13.74
N ASP A 542 12.94 -9.69 12.91
CA ASP A 542 13.39 -8.33 12.56
C ASP A 542 12.81 -7.32 13.56
N PRO A 543 13.61 -6.35 14.05
CA PRO A 543 13.14 -5.37 15.04
C PRO A 543 11.95 -4.51 14.59
N GLN A 544 11.81 -4.27 13.28
CA GLN A 544 10.78 -3.39 12.71
C GLN A 544 9.57 -4.16 12.17
N PHE A 545 9.82 -5.33 11.57
CA PHE A 545 8.81 -6.10 10.84
C PHE A 545 8.34 -7.36 11.59
N GLY A 546 8.97 -7.71 12.72
CA GLY A 546 8.69 -8.95 13.44
C GLY A 546 9.27 -10.17 12.74
N ALA A 547 8.54 -11.29 12.76
CA ALA A 547 9.01 -12.53 12.14
C ALA A 547 9.19 -12.40 10.63
N VAL A 548 10.32 -12.91 10.11
CA VAL A 548 10.71 -12.90 8.70
C VAL A 548 11.15 -14.29 8.31
N LEU A 549 10.69 -14.76 7.15
CA LEU A 549 11.06 -16.05 6.57
C LEU A 549 12.17 -15.90 5.56
N MET A 550 13.06 -16.87 5.51
CA MET A 550 14.19 -16.94 4.57
C MET A 550 14.21 -18.30 3.88
N PHE A 551 14.53 -18.30 2.59
CA PHE A 551 14.73 -19.50 1.79
C PHE A 551 15.97 -19.33 0.91
N GLY A 552 16.79 -20.35 0.80
CA GLY A 552 17.98 -20.31 -0.05
C GLY A 552 18.72 -21.65 -0.13
N SER A 553 19.83 -21.68 -0.87
CA SER A 553 20.70 -22.84 -0.91
C SER A 553 21.51 -22.99 0.39
N VAL A 554 21.95 -24.22 0.67
CA VAL A 554 22.83 -24.53 1.82
C VAL A 554 24.26 -24.22 1.43
N ASP A 555 24.78 -23.05 1.86
CA ASP A 555 26.09 -22.61 1.36
C ASP A 555 27.09 -22.26 2.43
N ARG A 556 27.15 -22.44 3.59
CA ARG A 556 28.24 -22.18 4.57
C ARG A 556 27.76 -21.91 6.01
N GLY A 557 27.48 -22.92 6.76
CA GLY A 557 27.34 -22.83 8.22
C GLY A 557 26.03 -22.18 8.71
N PRO A 558 25.78 -22.18 10.01
CA PRO A 558 24.58 -21.58 10.60
C PRO A 558 24.45 -20.10 10.30
N GLY A 559 23.23 -19.65 9.97
CA GLY A 559 22.93 -18.23 9.68
C GLY A 559 23.34 -17.71 8.30
N VAL A 560 24.05 -18.52 7.47
CA VAL A 560 24.49 -18.14 6.14
C VAL A 560 23.64 -18.84 5.09
N TYR A 561 23.01 -18.06 4.23
CA TYR A 561 22.20 -18.52 3.11
C TYR A 561 22.86 -18.08 1.81
N GLY A 562 22.92 -18.95 0.82
CA GLY A 562 23.19 -18.55 -0.55
C GLY A 562 21.88 -18.20 -1.27
N ASP A 563 21.89 -17.17 -2.11
CA ASP A 563 20.74 -16.77 -2.93
C ASP A 563 19.41 -16.67 -2.13
N VAL A 564 19.38 -15.76 -1.16
CA VAL A 564 18.27 -15.64 -0.19
C VAL A 564 17.04 -15.01 -0.79
N ALA A 565 15.90 -15.70 -0.69
CA ALA A 565 14.57 -15.12 -0.83
C ALA A 565 13.95 -14.85 0.55
N ILE A 566 13.33 -13.69 0.72
CA ILE A 566 12.73 -13.23 1.97
C ILE A 566 11.21 -13.13 1.80
N GLY A 567 10.46 -13.54 2.83
CA GLY A 567 9.00 -13.43 2.91
C GLY A 567 8.52 -13.03 4.30
N LEU A 568 7.35 -12.40 4.38
CA LEU A 568 6.70 -12.07 5.65
C LEU A 568 5.55 -13.04 5.90
N PRO A 569 5.52 -13.70 7.07
CA PRO A 569 4.41 -14.57 7.46
C PRO A 569 3.14 -13.74 7.77
N PRO A 570 1.94 -14.36 7.71
CA PRO A 570 1.68 -15.71 7.23
C PRO A 570 1.67 -15.81 5.70
N LEU A 571 2.08 -16.97 5.17
CA LEU A 571 2.04 -17.23 3.73
C LEU A 571 0.83 -18.12 3.37
N ASN A 572 0.25 -17.88 2.17
CA ASN A 572 -0.55 -18.84 1.45
C ASN A 572 0.27 -19.49 0.32
N ALA A 573 -0.28 -20.41 -0.44
CA ALA A 573 0.42 -21.09 -1.53
C ALA A 573 0.96 -20.12 -2.60
N ILE A 574 0.19 -19.09 -2.94
CA ILE A 574 0.60 -18.08 -3.93
C ILE A 574 1.78 -17.26 -3.40
N LEU A 575 1.72 -16.82 -2.16
CA LEU A 575 2.79 -16.04 -1.53
C LEU A 575 4.07 -16.85 -1.34
N ALA A 576 3.94 -18.14 -0.98
CA ALA A 576 5.06 -19.07 -0.88
C ALA A 576 5.74 -19.22 -2.25
N ARG A 577 4.97 -19.49 -3.30
CA ARG A 577 5.46 -19.58 -4.68
C ARG A 577 6.20 -18.31 -5.09
N ARG A 578 5.63 -17.13 -4.87
CA ARG A 578 6.25 -15.83 -5.18
C ARG A 578 7.56 -15.61 -4.45
N MET A 579 7.61 -15.97 -3.16
CA MET A 579 8.85 -15.93 -2.40
C MET A 579 9.92 -16.81 -3.06
N LEU A 580 9.56 -18.05 -3.46
CA LEU A 580 10.47 -18.99 -4.13
C LEU A 580 10.94 -18.48 -5.50
N GLU A 581 10.08 -17.92 -6.33
CA GLU A 581 10.39 -17.42 -7.68
C GLU A 581 11.47 -16.35 -7.71
N LYS A 582 11.69 -15.65 -6.59
CA LYS A 582 12.77 -14.66 -6.45
C LYS A 582 14.15 -15.28 -6.38
N SER A 583 14.24 -16.53 -5.93
CA SER A 583 15.53 -17.23 -5.81
C SER A 583 15.99 -17.84 -7.13
N ALA A 584 17.26 -17.59 -7.50
CA ALA A 584 17.87 -18.27 -8.63
C ALA A 584 18.03 -19.77 -8.39
N PHE A 585 18.22 -20.15 -7.13
CA PHE A 585 18.24 -21.54 -6.69
C PHE A 585 16.93 -22.26 -7.04
N TYR A 586 15.78 -21.65 -6.74
CA TYR A 586 14.47 -22.19 -7.11
C TYR A 586 14.27 -22.29 -8.61
N ARG A 587 14.73 -21.29 -9.38
CA ARG A 587 14.70 -21.35 -10.86
C ARG A 587 15.57 -22.50 -11.41
N GLY A 588 16.64 -22.85 -10.72
CA GLY A 588 17.45 -24.03 -10.99
C GLY A 588 16.66 -25.32 -10.73
N LEU A 589 15.98 -25.41 -9.61
CA LEU A 589 15.12 -26.56 -9.25
C LEU A 589 14.00 -26.79 -10.28
N LEU A 590 13.38 -25.70 -10.79
CA LEU A 590 12.35 -25.80 -11.84
C LEU A 590 12.83 -26.46 -13.12
N ARG A 591 14.12 -26.34 -13.43
CA ARG A 591 14.74 -26.98 -14.61
C ARG A 591 15.04 -28.46 -14.36
N GLU A 592 15.32 -28.83 -13.13
CA GLU A 592 15.76 -30.16 -12.74
C GLU A 592 14.59 -31.09 -12.36
N TYR A 593 13.57 -30.53 -11.69
CA TYR A 593 12.42 -31.29 -11.20
C TYR A 593 11.12 -30.93 -11.93
N GLN A 594 10.27 -31.92 -12.13
CA GLN A 594 8.92 -31.72 -12.65
C GLN A 594 8.03 -30.97 -11.63
N THR A 595 7.06 -30.23 -12.11
CA THR A 595 6.16 -29.33 -11.34
C THR A 595 5.54 -29.89 -10.05
N GLY A 596 5.45 -31.23 -9.88
CA GLY A 596 4.87 -31.87 -8.69
C GLY A 596 5.68 -31.71 -7.40
N SER A 597 7.00 -31.67 -7.48
CA SER A 597 7.87 -31.55 -6.31
C SER A 597 7.94 -30.13 -5.74
N LEU A 598 7.59 -29.13 -6.54
CA LEU A 598 7.62 -27.74 -6.13
C LEU A 598 6.41 -27.38 -5.27
N ARG A 599 5.28 -28.03 -5.47
CA ARG A 599 4.10 -27.89 -4.61
C ARG A 599 4.37 -28.33 -3.18
N ALA A 600 5.12 -29.42 -2.99
CA ALA A 600 5.52 -29.87 -1.65
C ALA A 600 6.38 -28.80 -0.93
N LEU A 601 7.27 -28.10 -1.66
CA LEU A 601 8.07 -27.02 -1.12
C LEU A 601 7.20 -25.79 -0.75
N GLU A 602 6.22 -25.44 -1.58
CA GLU A 602 5.25 -24.40 -1.27
C GLU A 602 4.47 -24.72 0.02
N GLU A 603 3.96 -25.94 0.13
CA GLU A 603 3.24 -26.43 1.32
C GLU A 603 4.14 -26.43 2.56
N PHE A 604 5.39 -26.85 2.43
CA PHE A 604 6.37 -26.78 3.51
C PHE A 604 6.54 -25.35 4.02
N LEU A 605 6.76 -24.38 3.12
CA LEU A 605 6.90 -22.96 3.47
C LEU A 605 5.64 -22.40 4.13
N VAL A 606 4.47 -22.73 3.64
CA VAL A 606 3.20 -22.32 4.25
C VAL A 606 3.12 -22.81 5.69
N ARG A 607 3.35 -24.10 5.93
CA ARG A 607 3.34 -24.69 7.28
C ARG A 607 4.40 -24.09 8.19
N PHE A 608 5.60 -23.87 7.68
CA PHE A 608 6.68 -23.21 8.42
C PHE A 608 6.34 -21.75 8.76
N SER A 609 5.61 -21.04 7.88
CA SER A 609 5.14 -19.69 8.14
C SER A 609 4.10 -19.62 9.27
N HIS A 610 3.36 -20.70 9.51
CA HIS A 610 2.43 -20.80 10.64
C HIS A 610 3.17 -20.82 11.97
N ILE A 611 4.29 -21.57 12.06
CA ILE A 611 5.14 -21.55 13.26
C ILE A 611 5.58 -20.10 13.58
N ALA A 612 6.00 -19.37 12.55
CA ALA A 612 6.43 -17.97 12.69
C ALA A 612 5.34 -17.03 13.20
N SER A 613 4.09 -17.29 12.83
CA SER A 613 2.94 -16.49 13.23
C SER A 613 2.39 -16.84 14.62
N ASP A 614 2.44 -18.15 14.96
CA ASP A 614 1.81 -18.67 16.17
C ASP A 614 2.71 -18.63 17.39
N GLN A 615 4.05 -18.69 17.20
CA GLN A 615 5.02 -18.88 18.27
C GLN A 615 5.96 -17.67 18.41
N PRO A 616 5.48 -16.54 18.95
CA PRO A 616 6.27 -15.29 19.03
C PRO A 616 7.50 -15.40 19.95
N LEU A 617 7.59 -16.44 20.79
CA LEU A 617 8.72 -16.67 21.68
C LEU A 617 9.95 -17.27 20.96
N ILE A 618 9.82 -17.67 19.69
CA ILE A 618 10.93 -18.13 18.86
C ILE A 618 11.65 -16.89 18.29
N GLU A 619 12.94 -16.76 18.56
CA GLU A 619 13.80 -15.70 18.04
C GLU A 619 14.37 -16.07 16.65
N GLU A 620 14.78 -17.33 16.49
CA GLU A 620 15.36 -17.87 15.26
C GLU A 620 15.03 -19.34 15.12
N PHE A 621 14.64 -19.79 13.93
CA PHE A 621 14.43 -21.19 13.65
C PHE A 621 15.00 -21.51 12.27
N GLU A 622 16.04 -22.35 12.23
CA GLU A 622 16.66 -22.82 10.99
C GLU A 622 16.31 -24.27 10.75
N VAL A 623 16.03 -24.61 9.49
CA VAL A 623 15.74 -25.96 9.04
C VAL A 623 16.49 -26.23 7.74
N GLU A 624 17.20 -27.36 7.67
CA GLU A 624 17.73 -27.88 6.42
C GLU A 624 16.76 -28.90 5.87
N GLY A 625 16.23 -28.63 4.68
CA GLY A 625 15.27 -29.45 3.97
C GLY A 625 15.92 -30.21 2.80
N LEU A 626 15.68 -31.51 2.69
CA LEU A 626 16.01 -32.28 1.50
C LEU A 626 14.82 -32.28 0.56
N ILE A 627 14.98 -31.62 -0.59
CA ILE A 627 13.99 -31.58 -1.65
C ILE A 627 14.18 -32.78 -2.56
N SER A 628 13.18 -33.64 -2.65
CA SER A 628 13.13 -34.80 -3.54
C SER A 628 12.02 -34.64 -4.58
N PRO A 629 11.96 -35.45 -5.64
CA PRO A 629 10.89 -35.36 -6.65
C PRO A 629 9.48 -35.51 -6.11
N SER A 630 9.29 -36.17 -4.96
CA SER A 630 7.98 -36.49 -4.38
C SER A 630 7.66 -35.72 -3.10
N ASP A 631 8.66 -35.21 -2.38
CA ASP A 631 8.44 -34.66 -1.03
C ASP A 631 9.58 -33.74 -0.59
N VAL A 632 9.36 -33.00 0.52
CA VAL A 632 10.37 -32.21 1.21
C VAL A 632 10.48 -32.68 2.65
N LEU A 633 11.67 -33.06 3.06
CA LEU A 633 11.94 -33.65 4.36
C LEU A 633 12.90 -32.79 5.17
N ALA A 634 12.53 -32.38 6.37
CA ALA A 634 13.43 -31.68 7.29
C ALA A 634 14.45 -32.70 7.86
N ILE A 635 15.74 -32.50 7.57
CA ILE A 635 16.82 -33.37 7.97
C ILE A 635 17.59 -32.87 9.19
N SER A 636 17.63 -31.56 9.38
CA SER A 636 18.18 -30.90 10.58
C SER A 636 17.38 -29.68 10.95
N SER A 637 17.34 -29.35 12.24
CA SER A 637 16.66 -28.15 12.73
C SER A 637 17.34 -27.60 13.97
N ARG A 638 17.33 -26.26 14.08
CA ARG A 638 17.87 -25.52 15.23
C ARG A 638 16.92 -24.37 15.58
N CYS A 639 16.37 -24.40 16.80
CA CYS A 639 15.45 -23.39 17.30
C CYS A 639 16.06 -22.63 18.48
N LYS A 640 16.18 -21.32 18.36
CA LYS A 640 16.59 -20.38 19.39
C LYS A 640 15.39 -19.62 19.93
N LEU A 641 15.33 -19.42 21.22
CA LEU A 641 14.23 -18.76 21.92
C LEU A 641 14.67 -17.39 22.43
N HIS A 642 13.74 -16.44 22.48
CA HIS A 642 13.97 -15.19 23.18
C HIS A 642 14.37 -15.43 24.63
N ALA A 643 15.21 -14.54 25.18
CA ALA A 643 15.72 -14.64 26.54
C ALA A 643 14.58 -14.87 27.56
N PRO A 644 14.79 -15.69 28.61
CA PRO A 644 13.74 -16.06 29.57
C PRO A 644 13.03 -14.87 30.22
N HIS A 645 13.73 -13.74 30.39
CA HIS A 645 13.21 -12.51 31.01
C HIS A 645 12.46 -11.59 30.04
N THR A 646 12.52 -11.84 28.74
CA THR A 646 11.80 -11.03 27.75
C THR A 646 10.30 -11.28 27.89
N LYS A 647 9.53 -10.22 28.11
CA LYS A 647 8.08 -10.31 28.20
C LYS A 647 7.44 -10.35 26.80
N SER A 648 6.26 -10.93 26.70
CA SER A 648 5.53 -10.99 25.42
C SER A 648 5.18 -9.60 24.86
N GLU A 649 4.99 -8.61 25.72
CA GLU A 649 4.73 -7.21 25.34
C GLU A 649 5.95 -6.50 24.71
N ASP A 650 7.17 -6.97 25.02
CA ASP A 650 8.42 -6.42 24.49
C ASP A 650 8.83 -7.07 23.16
N LEU A 651 8.12 -8.11 22.72
CA LEU A 651 8.43 -8.81 21.48
C LEU A 651 7.98 -7.99 20.26
N PRO A 652 8.78 -7.98 19.19
CA PRO A 652 8.39 -7.36 17.94
C PRO A 652 7.11 -8.01 17.40
N ARG A 653 6.07 -7.21 17.18
CA ARG A 653 4.82 -7.71 16.62
C ARG A 653 4.96 -7.92 15.11
N PRO A 654 4.32 -8.96 14.52
CA PRO A 654 4.33 -9.15 13.08
C PRO A 654 3.83 -7.91 12.32
N ALA A 655 4.49 -7.55 11.22
CA ALA A 655 4.05 -6.44 10.37
C ALA A 655 2.67 -6.69 9.76
N ILE A 656 2.29 -7.96 9.58
CA ILE A 656 0.97 -8.38 9.10
C ILE A 656 0.36 -9.30 10.14
N ARG A 657 -0.76 -8.91 10.69
CA ARG A 657 -1.49 -9.77 11.64
C ARG A 657 -2.13 -10.95 10.91
N PRO A 658 -1.96 -12.17 11.44
CA PRO A 658 -2.64 -13.34 10.90
C PRO A 658 -4.15 -13.23 11.11
N TYR A 659 -4.90 -14.00 10.32
CA TYR A 659 -6.35 -14.13 10.50
C TYR A 659 -6.68 -14.64 11.91
N PRO A 660 -7.50 -13.91 12.69
CA PRO A 660 -7.71 -14.20 14.10
C PRO A 660 -8.76 -15.32 14.32
N VAL A 661 -8.33 -16.57 14.10
CA VAL A 661 -9.18 -17.78 14.19
C VAL A 661 -9.79 -18.01 15.57
N GLN A 662 -9.22 -17.46 16.66
CA GLN A 662 -9.74 -17.55 18.02
C GLN A 662 -11.13 -16.93 18.20
N TYR A 663 -11.54 -16.06 17.26
CA TYR A 663 -12.88 -15.45 17.29
C TYR A 663 -13.89 -16.20 16.41
N VAL A 664 -13.50 -17.33 15.81
CA VAL A 664 -14.42 -18.21 15.07
C VAL A 664 -15.16 -19.12 16.04
N SER A 665 -16.49 -19.02 16.08
CA SER A 665 -17.27 -19.93 16.92
C SER A 665 -18.74 -19.97 16.48
N PRO A 666 -19.41 -21.11 16.66
CA PRO A 666 -20.84 -21.24 16.41
C PRO A 666 -21.66 -20.48 17.48
N TRP A 667 -22.80 -19.98 17.07
CA TRP A 667 -23.78 -19.38 17.97
C TRP A 667 -25.21 -19.68 17.51
N ARG A 668 -26.15 -19.82 18.44
CA ARG A 668 -27.52 -20.20 18.12
C ARG A 668 -28.46 -19.01 18.29
N MET A 669 -29.15 -18.64 17.22
CA MET A 669 -30.20 -17.62 17.21
C MET A 669 -31.42 -18.06 18.03
N LYS A 670 -32.27 -17.10 18.40
CA LYS A 670 -33.53 -17.39 19.16
C LYS A 670 -34.48 -18.29 18.38
N ASN A 671 -34.50 -18.23 17.06
CA ASN A 671 -35.29 -19.12 16.20
C ASN A 671 -34.76 -20.56 16.12
N GLY A 672 -33.65 -20.86 16.81
CA GLY A 672 -33.01 -22.17 16.82
C GLY A 672 -31.97 -22.40 15.72
N GLN A 673 -31.81 -21.53 14.73
CA GLN A 673 -30.83 -21.65 13.67
C GLN A 673 -29.43 -21.33 14.20
N THR A 674 -28.46 -22.15 13.79
CA THR A 674 -27.04 -21.92 14.14
C THR A 674 -26.38 -21.07 13.07
N VAL A 675 -25.59 -20.09 13.51
CA VAL A 675 -24.74 -19.25 12.70
C VAL A 675 -23.28 -19.44 13.11
N THR A 676 -22.36 -19.38 12.18
CA THR A 676 -20.93 -19.28 12.48
C THR A 676 -20.56 -17.81 12.55
N MET A 677 -20.11 -17.36 13.72
CA MET A 677 -19.53 -16.03 13.87
C MET A 677 -18.05 -16.13 13.64
N ARG A 678 -17.54 -15.31 12.71
CA ARG A 678 -16.11 -15.30 12.34
C ARG A 678 -15.67 -13.93 11.85
N PRO A 679 -14.36 -13.61 11.92
CA PRO A 679 -13.83 -12.44 11.25
C PRO A 679 -14.09 -12.48 9.74
N ILE A 680 -14.25 -11.32 9.12
CA ILE A 680 -14.41 -11.20 7.67
C ILE A 680 -13.11 -11.56 6.95
N ARG A 681 -13.21 -12.08 5.73
CA ARG A 681 -12.08 -12.45 4.85
C ARG A 681 -12.18 -11.71 3.54
N ALA A 682 -11.06 -11.61 2.83
CA ALA A 682 -11.01 -11.03 1.49
C ALA A 682 -11.99 -11.71 0.52
N GLU A 683 -12.09 -13.03 0.59
CA GLU A 683 -12.95 -13.86 -0.27
C GLU A 683 -14.45 -13.68 0.00
N ASP A 684 -14.82 -12.95 1.05
CA ASP A 684 -16.23 -12.71 1.38
C ASP A 684 -16.87 -11.61 0.52
N GLU A 685 -16.11 -10.89 -0.31
CA GLU A 685 -16.63 -9.79 -1.11
C GLU A 685 -17.88 -10.18 -1.94
N PRO A 686 -17.94 -11.31 -2.66
CA PRO A 686 -19.15 -11.73 -3.37
C PRO A 686 -20.35 -11.98 -2.44
N LEU A 687 -20.10 -12.50 -1.23
CA LEU A 687 -21.16 -12.70 -0.22
C LEU A 687 -21.62 -11.37 0.37
N MET A 688 -20.73 -10.39 0.50
CA MET A 688 -21.06 -9.04 0.93
C MET A 688 -21.89 -8.29 -0.10
N VAL A 689 -21.66 -8.50 -1.41
CA VAL A 689 -22.55 -7.99 -2.45
C VAL A 689 -23.98 -8.49 -2.24
N LYS A 690 -24.15 -9.81 -2.13
CA LYS A 690 -25.48 -10.44 -1.88
C LYS A 690 -26.10 -9.96 -0.57
N PHE A 691 -25.31 -9.78 0.48
CA PHE A 691 -25.76 -9.24 1.74
C PHE A 691 -26.32 -7.83 1.59
N HIS A 692 -25.60 -6.94 0.89
CA HIS A 692 -26.07 -5.58 0.65
C HIS A 692 -27.26 -5.48 -0.29
N GLU A 693 -27.44 -6.41 -1.24
CA GLU A 693 -28.61 -6.51 -2.11
C GLU A 693 -29.88 -6.90 -1.35
N ALA A 694 -29.72 -7.72 -0.30
CA ALA A 694 -30.84 -8.20 0.52
C ALA A 694 -31.30 -7.21 1.60
N LEU A 695 -30.59 -6.10 1.83
CA LEU A 695 -30.92 -5.11 2.86
C LEU A 695 -32.00 -4.12 2.39
N SER A 696 -32.96 -3.84 3.26
CA SER A 696 -33.89 -2.74 3.06
C SER A 696 -33.24 -1.36 3.13
N ASP A 697 -33.80 -0.38 2.43
CA ASP A 697 -33.33 1.01 2.51
C ASP A 697 -33.42 1.58 3.94
N HIS A 698 -34.37 1.07 4.74
CA HIS A 698 -34.49 1.46 6.16
C HIS A 698 -33.28 0.97 6.97
N SER A 699 -32.91 -0.31 6.89
CA SER A 699 -31.73 -0.86 7.58
C SER A 699 -30.45 -0.18 7.17
N VAL A 700 -30.34 0.18 5.87
CA VAL A 700 -29.21 0.95 5.35
C VAL A 700 -29.19 2.37 5.93
N TYR A 701 -30.33 3.06 5.98
CA TYR A 701 -30.44 4.40 6.55
C TYR A 701 -30.05 4.41 8.03
N MET A 702 -30.57 3.45 8.81
CA MET A 702 -30.22 3.32 10.23
C MET A 702 -28.74 3.09 10.51
N ARG A 703 -28.03 2.50 9.56
CA ARG A 703 -26.58 2.23 9.70
C ARG A 703 -25.70 3.38 9.25
N TYR A 704 -26.06 4.06 8.15
CA TYR A 704 -25.22 5.07 7.50
C TYR A 704 -25.71 6.50 7.72
N PHE A 705 -26.82 6.68 8.42
CA PHE A 705 -27.47 7.97 8.70
C PHE A 705 -27.83 8.77 7.43
N GLN A 706 -27.84 8.09 6.30
CA GLN A 706 -28.16 8.63 4.98
C GLN A 706 -28.56 7.52 4.00
N ARG A 707 -29.22 7.92 2.93
CA ARG A 707 -29.55 6.99 1.82
C ARG A 707 -28.31 6.75 0.98
N VAL A 708 -27.84 5.50 0.90
CA VAL A 708 -26.70 5.10 0.07
C VAL A 708 -27.20 4.20 -1.05
N LYS A 709 -26.95 4.58 -2.32
CA LYS A 709 -27.36 3.79 -3.49
C LYS A 709 -26.74 2.40 -3.46
N LEU A 710 -27.47 1.39 -3.97
CA LEU A 710 -26.98 0.01 -4.01
C LEU A 710 -25.65 -0.08 -4.78
N SER A 711 -25.54 0.57 -5.95
CA SER A 711 -24.31 0.59 -6.74
C SER A 711 -23.09 1.13 -5.96
N THR A 712 -23.31 2.07 -5.03
CA THR A 712 -22.24 2.58 -4.17
C THR A 712 -21.92 1.59 -3.05
N ARG A 713 -22.93 0.90 -2.49
CA ARG A 713 -22.74 -0.09 -1.42
C ARG A 713 -22.03 -1.36 -1.90
N THR A 714 -22.25 -1.76 -3.15
CA THR A 714 -21.69 -2.96 -3.77
C THR A 714 -20.48 -2.68 -4.65
N ALA A 715 -20.02 -1.41 -4.72
CA ALA A 715 -18.83 -1.07 -5.48
C ALA A 715 -17.58 -1.80 -4.92
N HIS A 716 -16.82 -2.43 -5.80
CA HIS A 716 -15.59 -3.16 -5.47
C HIS A 716 -14.66 -2.33 -4.58
N GLN A 717 -14.41 -1.06 -4.93
CA GLN A 717 -13.56 -0.15 -4.15
C GLN A 717 -13.99 0.02 -2.70
N ARG A 718 -15.29 -0.09 -2.42
CA ARG A 718 -15.82 -0.01 -1.06
C ARG A 718 -15.72 -1.36 -0.35
N LEU A 719 -16.17 -2.44 -1.00
CA LEU A 719 -16.20 -3.76 -0.40
C LEU A 719 -14.81 -4.32 -0.16
N SER A 720 -13.84 -4.02 -1.04
CA SER A 720 -12.45 -4.37 -0.79
C SER A 720 -11.95 -3.79 0.54
N ARG A 721 -12.27 -2.54 0.88
CA ARG A 721 -11.91 -1.95 2.18
C ARG A 721 -12.57 -2.63 3.38
N VAL A 722 -13.76 -3.18 3.20
CA VAL A 722 -14.49 -3.87 4.28
C VAL A 722 -14.02 -5.31 4.45
N CYS A 723 -13.60 -5.97 3.38
CA CYS A 723 -13.20 -7.38 3.39
C CYS A 723 -11.69 -7.58 3.64
N PHE A 724 -10.85 -6.64 3.21
CA PHE A 724 -9.39 -6.69 3.36
C PHE A 724 -8.91 -5.92 4.58
N LEU A 725 -9.42 -6.29 5.75
CA LEU A 725 -9.12 -5.55 6.96
C LEU A 725 -7.66 -5.66 7.40
N ASP A 726 -7.15 -4.54 7.86
CA ASP A 726 -6.00 -4.50 8.74
C ASP A 726 -6.47 -4.59 10.19
N TYR A 727 -6.25 -5.73 10.83
CA TYR A 727 -6.67 -5.98 12.22
C TYR A 727 -6.01 -5.06 13.25
N ASP A 728 -4.99 -4.29 12.86
CA ASP A 728 -4.42 -3.24 13.68
C ASP A 728 -5.28 -1.97 13.72
N ARG A 729 -6.09 -1.74 12.69
CA ARG A 729 -6.95 -0.56 12.53
C ARG A 729 -8.42 -0.87 12.71
N GLU A 730 -8.89 -1.95 12.12
CA GLU A 730 -10.30 -2.30 12.09
C GLU A 730 -10.49 -3.81 12.24
N PHE A 731 -11.53 -4.20 12.96
CA PHE A 731 -11.94 -5.59 13.11
C PHE A 731 -13.40 -5.73 12.70
N ALA A 732 -13.70 -6.63 11.78
CA ALA A 732 -15.08 -6.93 11.41
C ALA A 732 -15.41 -8.39 11.68
N LEU A 733 -16.49 -8.60 12.41
CA LEU A 733 -17.06 -9.89 12.73
C LEU A 733 -18.36 -10.07 11.94
N LEU A 734 -18.47 -11.16 11.20
CA LEU A 734 -19.69 -11.51 10.50
C LEU A 734 -20.39 -12.73 11.12
N ALA A 735 -21.70 -12.83 10.88
CA ALA A 735 -22.49 -14.03 11.14
C ALA A 735 -22.86 -14.68 9.81
N GLU A 736 -22.44 -15.92 9.62
CA GLU A 736 -22.66 -16.72 8.42
C GLU A 736 -23.66 -17.84 8.72
N VAL A 737 -24.64 -18.00 7.84
CA VAL A 737 -25.54 -19.15 7.80
C VAL A 737 -25.11 -20.03 6.63
N ARG A 738 -25.00 -21.34 6.91
CA ARG A 738 -24.74 -22.34 5.88
C ARG A 738 -26.02 -23.17 5.69
N ASP A 739 -26.45 -23.31 4.44
CA ASP A 739 -27.55 -24.21 4.13
C ASP A 739 -27.08 -25.68 4.21
N PRO A 740 -27.72 -26.51 5.06
CA PRO A 740 -27.30 -27.91 5.24
C PRO A 740 -27.43 -28.76 3.96
N HIS A 741 -28.23 -28.34 3.00
CA HIS A 741 -28.55 -29.12 1.80
C HIS A 741 -27.80 -28.72 0.55
N SER A 742 -27.44 -27.42 0.41
CA SER A 742 -26.76 -26.87 -0.78
C SER A 742 -25.33 -26.42 -0.54
N ASP A 743 -24.85 -26.45 0.71
CA ASP A 743 -23.58 -25.83 1.16
C ASP A 743 -23.46 -24.33 0.81
N ASP A 744 -24.56 -23.70 0.40
CA ASP A 744 -24.59 -22.27 0.12
C ASP A 744 -24.40 -21.49 1.42
N ARG A 745 -23.52 -20.48 1.33
CA ARG A 745 -23.19 -19.58 2.45
C ARG A 745 -23.84 -18.23 2.24
N ARG A 746 -24.42 -17.69 3.32
CA ARG A 746 -25.03 -16.37 3.34
C ARG A 746 -24.60 -15.60 4.58
N ILE A 747 -24.10 -14.39 4.38
CA ILE A 747 -23.86 -13.45 5.48
C ILE A 747 -25.19 -12.87 5.89
N VAL A 748 -25.50 -12.92 7.20
CA VAL A 748 -26.75 -12.40 7.77
C VAL A 748 -26.53 -11.21 8.70
N ALA A 749 -25.30 -10.97 9.15
CA ALA A 749 -24.94 -9.78 9.91
C ALA A 749 -23.45 -9.48 9.81
N VAL A 750 -23.10 -8.20 9.94
CA VAL A 750 -21.72 -7.71 10.02
C VAL A 750 -21.65 -6.68 11.14
N ALA A 751 -20.65 -6.81 11.99
CA ALA A 751 -20.33 -5.83 13.02
C ALA A 751 -18.86 -5.44 12.93
N THR A 752 -18.57 -4.14 13.01
CA THR A 752 -17.22 -3.59 12.88
C THR A 752 -16.82 -2.88 14.16
N LEU A 753 -15.54 -2.96 14.50
CA LEU A 753 -14.87 -2.14 15.50
C LEU A 753 -13.70 -1.44 14.83
N VAL A 754 -13.73 -0.11 14.78
CA VAL A 754 -12.69 0.74 14.21
C VAL A 754 -11.93 1.39 15.35
N LYS A 755 -10.61 1.22 15.42
CA LYS A 755 -9.76 1.79 16.47
C LYS A 755 -9.40 3.23 16.14
N SER A 756 -9.50 4.12 17.12
CA SER A 756 -8.99 5.48 16.97
C SER A 756 -7.46 5.49 17.02
N PRO A 757 -6.78 6.10 16.04
CA PRO A 757 -5.32 6.16 16.04
C PRO A 757 -4.71 7.00 17.17
N GLN A 758 -5.48 7.92 17.74
CA GLN A 758 -5.00 8.90 18.73
C GLN A 758 -5.50 8.63 20.14
N LYS A 759 -6.57 7.87 20.26
CA LYS A 759 -7.21 7.58 21.55
C LYS A 759 -7.26 6.07 21.76
N SER A 760 -7.12 5.61 22.99
CA SER A 760 -7.30 4.21 23.35
C SER A 760 -8.79 3.82 23.33
N GLU A 761 -9.47 4.08 22.22
CA GLU A 761 -10.90 3.81 22.04
C GLU A 761 -11.20 3.15 20.70
N GLY A 762 -12.34 2.43 20.64
CA GLY A 762 -12.83 1.82 19.42
C GLY A 762 -14.31 2.10 19.20
N GLU A 763 -14.70 2.43 17.97
CA GLU A 763 -16.10 2.60 17.60
C GLU A 763 -16.71 1.32 17.07
N VAL A 764 -17.90 0.98 17.56
CA VAL A 764 -18.63 -0.21 17.15
C VAL A 764 -19.84 0.17 16.30
N ALA A 765 -20.04 -0.58 15.22
CA ALA A 765 -21.21 -0.46 14.40
C ALA A 765 -21.72 -1.84 13.92
N VAL A 766 -23.02 -1.99 13.76
CA VAL A 766 -23.65 -3.28 13.42
C VAL A 766 -24.67 -3.11 12.30
N LEU A 767 -24.72 -4.08 11.41
CA LEU A 767 -25.72 -4.18 10.35
C LEU A 767 -26.21 -5.63 10.26
N ILE A 768 -27.54 -5.82 10.29
CA ILE A 768 -28.18 -7.15 10.32
C ILE A 768 -29.24 -7.21 9.22
N SER A 769 -29.25 -8.30 8.47
CA SER A 769 -30.26 -8.62 7.46
C SER A 769 -31.66 -8.57 8.07
N ASP A 770 -32.62 -7.97 7.36
CA ASP A 770 -33.95 -7.69 7.89
C ASP A 770 -34.68 -8.94 8.40
N ASP A 771 -34.51 -10.08 7.74
CA ASP A 771 -35.08 -11.39 8.11
C ASP A 771 -34.47 -12.01 9.38
N CYS A 772 -33.29 -11.56 9.77
CA CYS A 772 -32.56 -12.07 10.95
C CYS A 772 -32.52 -11.09 12.13
N GLN A 773 -33.22 -9.96 12.03
CA GLN A 773 -33.34 -9.01 13.13
C GLN A 773 -34.14 -9.59 14.31
N ARG A 774 -33.98 -9.01 15.50
CA ARG A 774 -34.63 -9.44 16.78
C ARG A 774 -34.32 -10.87 17.23
N GLN A 775 -33.35 -11.56 16.58
CA GLN A 775 -32.90 -12.90 16.94
C GLN A 775 -31.76 -12.90 17.99
N GLY A 776 -31.35 -11.74 18.48
CA GLY A 776 -30.29 -11.58 19.48
C GLY A 776 -28.90 -11.35 18.88
N LEU A 777 -28.75 -11.40 17.54
CA LEU A 777 -27.49 -11.24 16.84
C LEU A 777 -26.76 -9.93 17.19
N GLY A 778 -27.45 -8.79 17.20
CA GLY A 778 -26.84 -7.49 17.48
C GLY A 778 -26.21 -7.44 18.88
N LYS A 779 -26.90 -7.96 19.90
CA LYS A 779 -26.33 -8.03 21.27
C LYS A 779 -25.08 -8.91 21.31
N GLU A 780 -25.11 -10.08 20.69
CA GLU A 780 -24.00 -11.03 20.72
C GLU A 780 -22.78 -10.50 19.94
N LEU A 781 -23.00 -9.90 18.78
CA LEU A 781 -21.92 -9.30 18.00
C LEU A 781 -21.22 -8.17 18.76
N VAL A 782 -21.97 -7.23 19.34
CA VAL A 782 -21.40 -6.14 20.16
C VAL A 782 -20.65 -6.70 21.36
N ARG A 783 -21.21 -7.71 22.06
CA ARG A 783 -20.55 -8.36 23.19
C ARG A 783 -19.19 -8.94 22.81
N ARG A 784 -19.08 -9.58 21.64
CA ARG A 784 -17.82 -10.14 21.13
C ARG A 784 -16.83 -9.05 20.73
N LEU A 785 -17.31 -7.97 20.13
CA LEU A 785 -16.47 -6.81 19.81
C LEU A 785 -15.93 -6.13 21.08
N ILE A 786 -16.71 -6.08 22.16
CA ILE A 786 -16.24 -5.62 23.48
C ILE A 786 -15.12 -6.55 24.00
N GLY A 787 -15.28 -7.87 23.84
CA GLY A 787 -14.23 -8.84 24.17
C GLY A 787 -12.95 -8.55 23.38
N PHE A 788 -13.06 -8.42 22.07
CA PHE A 788 -11.93 -8.03 21.22
C PHE A 788 -11.28 -6.70 21.65
N ALA A 789 -12.09 -5.69 21.97
CA ALA A 789 -11.59 -4.40 22.45
C ALA A 789 -10.75 -4.53 23.73
N ARG A 790 -11.15 -5.41 24.65
CA ARG A 790 -10.38 -5.72 25.87
C ARG A 790 -9.06 -6.44 25.55
N ASP A 791 -9.12 -7.44 24.68
CA ASP A 791 -7.93 -8.18 24.22
C ASP A 791 -6.91 -7.23 23.54
N GLU A 792 -7.39 -6.16 22.88
CA GLU A 792 -6.56 -5.10 22.26
C GLU A 792 -6.11 -4.01 23.24
N GLY A 793 -6.51 -4.07 24.51
CA GLY A 793 -6.13 -3.09 25.52
C GLY A 793 -6.76 -1.71 25.32
N LEU A 794 -7.93 -1.63 24.68
CA LEU A 794 -8.65 -0.38 24.55
C LEU A 794 -9.26 0.02 25.89
N SER A 795 -9.22 1.31 26.21
CA SER A 795 -9.81 1.84 27.45
C SER A 795 -11.32 2.09 27.33
N ARG A 796 -11.81 2.27 26.08
CA ARG A 796 -13.20 2.66 25.86
C ARG A 796 -13.75 2.14 24.53
N VAL A 797 -15.05 1.80 24.53
CA VAL A 797 -15.82 1.51 23.31
C VAL A 797 -16.92 2.56 23.17
N VAL A 798 -17.05 3.10 21.95
CA VAL A 798 -18.08 4.08 21.60
C VAL A 798 -18.95 3.55 20.47
N ALA A 799 -20.18 4.05 20.38
CA ALA A 799 -21.09 3.78 19.28
C ALA A 799 -22.07 4.93 19.10
N SER A 800 -22.55 5.13 17.87
CA SER A 800 -23.63 6.09 17.60
C SER A 800 -24.77 5.41 16.86
N THR A 801 -25.99 5.80 17.14
CA THR A 801 -27.20 5.31 16.47
C THR A 801 -28.21 6.42 16.31
N MET A 802 -29.12 6.28 15.34
CA MET A 802 -30.21 7.23 15.13
C MET A 802 -31.14 7.27 16.36
N PHE A 803 -31.70 8.44 16.64
CA PHE A 803 -32.62 8.67 17.77
C PHE A 803 -33.82 7.74 17.77
N ASP A 804 -34.33 7.38 16.59
CA ASP A 804 -35.48 6.49 16.42
C ASP A 804 -35.10 4.99 16.38
N ASN A 805 -33.80 4.63 16.48
CA ASN A 805 -33.35 3.25 16.58
C ASN A 805 -33.39 2.72 18.02
N PHE A 806 -34.59 2.65 18.60
CA PHE A 806 -34.80 2.14 19.96
C PHE A 806 -34.23 0.73 20.17
N GLY A 807 -34.22 -0.11 19.11
CA GLY A 807 -33.67 -1.46 19.18
C GLY A 807 -32.19 -1.51 19.55
N MET A 808 -31.38 -0.67 18.95
CA MET A 808 -29.94 -0.58 19.25
C MET A 808 -29.67 0.13 20.57
N SER A 809 -30.41 1.17 20.90
CA SER A 809 -30.31 1.84 22.23
C SER A 809 -30.51 0.84 23.38
N VAL A 810 -31.52 -0.01 23.31
CA VAL A 810 -31.75 -1.08 24.29
C VAL A 810 -30.62 -2.11 24.33
N VAL A 811 -30.00 -2.42 23.18
CA VAL A 811 -28.83 -3.34 23.12
C VAL A 811 -27.66 -2.71 23.87
N PHE A 812 -27.35 -1.45 23.61
CA PHE A 812 -26.28 -0.73 24.27
C PHE A 812 -26.48 -0.62 25.77
N GLU A 813 -27.67 -0.24 26.23
CA GLU A 813 -28.01 -0.19 27.68
C GLU A 813 -27.80 -1.56 28.35
N ARG A 814 -28.27 -2.65 27.74
CA ARG A 814 -28.14 -4.02 28.28
C ARG A 814 -26.71 -4.53 28.30
N LEU A 815 -25.80 -3.91 27.56
CA LEU A 815 -24.37 -4.19 27.55
C LEU A 815 -23.57 -3.23 28.44
N GLY A 816 -24.24 -2.31 29.13
CA GLY A 816 -23.63 -1.40 30.11
C GLY A 816 -23.12 -0.08 29.52
N PHE A 817 -23.48 0.27 28.29
CA PHE A 817 -23.13 1.58 27.73
C PHE A 817 -23.92 2.69 28.43
N GLN A 818 -23.27 3.81 28.66
CA GLN A 818 -23.89 5.07 29.02
C GLN A 818 -24.38 5.77 27.76
N LEU A 819 -25.65 6.18 27.72
CA LEU A 819 -26.25 6.84 26.57
C LEU A 819 -26.35 8.35 26.80
N SER A 820 -26.04 9.12 25.76
CA SER A 820 -26.28 10.57 25.70
C SER A 820 -26.92 10.92 24.35
N THR A 821 -27.93 11.80 24.37
CA THR A 821 -28.64 12.19 23.16
C THR A 821 -28.14 13.53 22.66
N ASP A 822 -27.75 13.55 21.40
CA ASP A 822 -27.46 14.75 20.65
C ASP A 822 -28.71 15.15 19.83
N PHE A 823 -29.38 16.21 20.26
CA PHE A 823 -30.62 16.68 19.63
C PHE A 823 -30.36 17.47 18.34
N GLU A 824 -29.19 18.06 18.17
CA GLU A 824 -28.85 18.79 16.96
C GLU A 824 -28.60 17.84 15.81
N GLU A 825 -27.86 16.75 16.05
CA GLU A 825 -27.56 15.73 15.04
C GLU A 825 -28.59 14.58 14.99
N GLN A 826 -29.56 14.55 15.88
CA GLN A 826 -30.57 13.47 16.05
C GLN A 826 -29.94 12.09 16.27
N LEU A 827 -28.87 12.05 17.06
CA LEU A 827 -28.12 10.85 17.36
C LEU A 827 -28.19 10.50 18.86
N VAL A 828 -28.07 9.21 19.17
CA VAL A 828 -27.78 8.68 20.48
C VAL A 828 -26.36 8.16 20.49
N ASN A 829 -25.50 8.78 21.29
CA ASN A 829 -24.13 8.38 21.50
C ASN A 829 -24.04 7.45 22.70
N ALA A 830 -23.40 6.31 22.54
CA ALA A 830 -23.23 5.27 23.55
C ALA A 830 -21.74 5.12 23.88
N THR A 831 -21.40 5.10 25.18
CA THR A 831 -20.01 5.00 25.63
C THR A 831 -19.90 3.92 26.71
N LEU A 832 -18.91 3.03 26.60
CA LEU A 832 -18.58 1.99 27.57
C LEU A 832 -17.10 2.11 27.95
N SER A 833 -16.80 2.35 29.24
CA SER A 833 -15.44 2.25 29.75
C SER A 833 -15.06 0.78 29.95
N LEU A 834 -13.85 0.41 29.54
CA LEU A 834 -13.29 -0.94 29.70
C LEU A 834 -12.30 -1.02 30.88
N ASP A 835 -11.88 0.14 31.44
CA ASP A 835 -10.93 0.26 32.55
C ASP A 835 -11.64 -0.03 33.89
N SER A 836 -12.16 -1.24 34.08
CA SER A 836 -12.71 -1.66 35.37
C SER A 836 -12.39 -3.13 35.67
#